data_3111774c5496729f32ffbd25d470aeb4
#
_entry.id   3111774c5496729f32ffbd25d470aeb4
#
_cell.length_a   1.000
_cell.length_b   1.000
_cell.length_c   1.000
_cell.angle_alpha   90.00
_cell.angle_beta   90.00
_cell.angle_gamma   90.00
#
_symmetry.space_group_name_H-M   'P 1'
#
loop_
_entity.id
_entity.type
_entity.pdbx_description
1 polymer ?
#
loop_
_entity_poly.entity_id
_entity_poly.type
_entity_poly.pdbx_seq_one_letter_code
_entity_poly.pdbx_strand_id
1 'polypeptide(L)'
;MGIPDDDFDSGDALFDDVDEDDLIFDGVEESDLIEKTPGKHSRGKENDNVPVKKARHGSISTTNGQLGETQRLQIAQRILADNFRYKSFRHEQEAAISRILNGDNALVVFPTGAGKSLCYQIPAIAFPEMDKVTKERHADDSGITIVVSPLIALMKDQVDALKRKGIAAECMDSTKTWEEIQKINKDLREGKLRLLYCAPERLNNEGFVGMMKYVKGGVRLIGVDEAHCISEWGHSFRPDYLKVARFVKEIQAERVICLTATATPPVIDDICKAFDISNDGVFKTSVYRPNLRLEAEAVQAKDDKYGLLYEFLKTHPGSTLIYATLQKQAEELAQHLTRKGFPAAHFHAGMKIEEKKAIQDDFMTSKIQTVVATIAFGMGIDKPDIRNIIHWDVPSTVEEYCQQVGRAGRDGKQSYCMLYLCREDFWIRENFARGDLPSRNSLRDLLKDIFDDDVVNLRQGETFKVSHYGQSTKFDIRISPLSVIYAALELKFNLIRATTPEYSSYKFEATSSYFPRLKVINTPESKAILQHAKKAKKFHSIDLTQVANKEGLRRSDLVNLLNDLNNNGAIVLTVGGVEQKYKVLAKLPKTDTAIDKLTDKLYEDLKRREKQALERLTEVVSFVTSPKCFGLSLAQHFGMDLPSNSKKCGHCTFCYQGQRVALPPASPKKVDRSAINQVLAATDVRDDARFLARIAFGIKSPRVGKLKLDKTKAFMCMADQDFDAILKEFKKVCKEKDD
;
A
#
# COMPACT_ATOMS: atom_id res chain seq x y z
N MET A 1 -12.22 38.40 -22.85
CA MET A 1 -11.23 37.88 -23.79
C MET A 1 -11.20 36.39 -23.60
N GLY A 2 -11.50 35.65 -24.65
CA GLY A 2 -11.76 34.21 -24.57
C GLY A 2 -10.54 33.40 -24.19
N ILE A 3 -10.76 32.47 -23.31
CA ILE A 3 -9.85 31.37 -22.98
C ILE A 3 -9.91 30.39 -24.16
N PRO A 4 -8.81 29.91 -24.69
CA PRO A 4 -8.83 28.92 -25.77
C PRO A 4 -9.41 27.61 -25.21
N ASP A 5 -10.48 27.15 -25.86
CA ASP A 5 -11.02 25.80 -25.75
C ASP A 5 -10.03 24.85 -26.46
N ASP A 6 -9.06 24.32 -25.76
CA ASP A 6 -8.39 23.08 -26.18
C ASP A 6 -7.65 22.44 -25.00
N ASP A 7 -7.85 21.11 -24.84
CA ASP A 7 -7.13 20.18 -23.98
C ASP A 7 -7.52 20.01 -22.50
N PHE A 8 -8.80 19.68 -22.24
CA PHE A 8 -9.19 18.87 -21.08
C PHE A 8 -9.41 17.38 -21.45
N ASP A 9 -8.53 16.82 -22.26
CA ASP A 9 -8.53 15.39 -22.55
C ASP A 9 -7.44 14.69 -21.74
N SER A 10 -7.66 14.52 -20.44
CA SER A 10 -6.75 13.73 -19.60
C SER A 10 -7.38 13.28 -18.28
N GLY A 11 -8.62 12.86 -18.38
CA GLY A 11 -9.30 12.31 -17.24
C GLY A 11 -9.08 10.83 -16.98
N ASP A 12 -8.44 10.11 -17.89
CA ASP A 12 -8.23 8.66 -17.75
C ASP A 12 -7.10 8.32 -16.76
N ALA A 13 -6.14 9.22 -16.57
CA ALA A 13 -5.01 9.00 -15.64
C ALA A 13 -5.38 9.01 -14.14
N LEU A 14 -6.60 9.38 -13.76
CA LEU A 14 -7.05 9.32 -12.36
C LEU A 14 -7.58 7.94 -11.94
N PHE A 15 -7.87 7.07 -12.94
CA PHE A 15 -8.39 5.71 -12.71
C PHE A 15 -7.38 4.62 -13.02
N ASP A 16 -6.31 4.96 -13.77
CA ASP A 16 -5.23 4.03 -14.14
C ASP A 16 -4.12 3.93 -13.08
N ASP A 17 -4.25 4.57 -11.92
CA ASP A 17 -3.25 4.50 -10.83
C ASP A 17 -3.20 3.14 -10.11
N VAL A 18 -3.98 2.16 -10.55
CA VAL A 18 -3.77 0.75 -10.27
C VAL A 18 -3.52 0.09 -11.63
N ASP A 19 -2.28 0.16 -12.10
CA ASP A 19 -1.85 -0.66 -13.21
C ASP A 19 -2.26 -2.10 -12.92
N GLU A 20 -2.99 -2.74 -13.85
CA GLU A 20 -3.23 -4.20 -13.81
C GLU A 20 -1.90 -4.95 -13.69
N ASP A 21 -0.78 -4.36 -14.12
CA ASP A 21 0.56 -4.90 -14.03
C ASP A 21 1.15 -4.85 -12.61
N ASP A 22 0.72 -3.95 -11.73
CA ASP A 22 1.12 -3.96 -10.30
C ASP A 22 0.40 -5.05 -9.48
N LEU A 23 -0.64 -5.68 -10.06
CA LEU A 23 -1.35 -6.84 -9.51
C LEU A 23 -0.89 -8.18 -10.12
N ILE A 24 0.26 -8.23 -10.80
CA ILE A 24 0.82 -9.47 -11.35
C ILE A 24 1.23 -10.39 -10.19
N PHE A 25 0.31 -11.22 -9.76
CA PHE A 25 0.59 -12.37 -8.92
C PHE A 25 0.92 -13.55 -9.84
N ASP A 26 2.18 -13.97 -9.85
CA ASP A 26 2.56 -15.25 -10.40
C ASP A 26 1.80 -16.36 -9.66
N GLY A 27 0.85 -16.99 -10.36
CA GLY A 27 0.08 -18.08 -9.83
C GLY A 27 0.94 -19.30 -9.59
N VAL A 28 1.35 -19.52 -8.36
CA VAL A 28 1.80 -20.82 -7.88
C VAL A 28 0.57 -21.52 -7.35
N GLU A 29 0.02 -22.45 -8.11
CA GLU A 29 -1.10 -23.29 -7.65
C GLU A 29 -0.61 -24.35 -6.65
N GLU A 30 -1.52 -24.72 -5.73
CA GLU A 30 -1.32 -25.65 -4.60
C GLU A 30 -0.77 -27.05 -5.00
N SER A 31 -0.87 -27.42 -6.28
CA SER A 31 -0.45 -28.72 -6.82
C SER A 31 1.06 -28.91 -6.98
N ASP A 32 1.85 -27.82 -6.98
CA ASP A 32 3.28 -27.89 -7.26
C ASP A 32 4.16 -28.09 -6.02
N LEU A 33 3.55 -28.16 -4.84
CA LEU A 33 4.25 -28.26 -3.54
C LEU A 33 4.26 -29.68 -2.94
N ILE A 34 3.62 -30.67 -3.57
CA ILE A 34 3.55 -32.04 -3.03
C ILE A 34 4.26 -33.01 -3.96
N GLU A 35 5.55 -33.25 -3.73
CA GLU A 35 6.20 -34.45 -4.22
C GLU A 35 5.66 -35.67 -3.49
N LYS A 36 5.12 -36.64 -4.27
CA LYS A 36 4.63 -37.90 -3.78
C LYS A 36 5.75 -38.76 -3.19
N THR A 37 5.68 -39.00 -1.91
CA THR A 37 6.31 -40.18 -1.31
C THR A 37 5.34 -41.36 -1.39
N PRO A 38 5.81 -42.58 -1.74
CA PRO A 38 4.93 -43.76 -1.92
C PRO A 38 4.38 -44.24 -0.59
N GLY A 39 3.07 -44.47 -0.57
CA GLY A 39 2.32 -44.83 0.62
C GLY A 39 2.58 -46.20 1.16
N LYS A 40 2.24 -46.38 2.44
CA LYS A 40 1.72 -47.63 3.00
C LYS A 40 0.52 -47.34 3.88
N HIS A 41 -0.54 -48.09 3.58
CA HIS A 41 -1.80 -48.09 4.35
C HIS A 41 -1.62 -48.55 5.79
N SER A 42 -2.30 -47.87 6.76
CA SER A 42 -3.06 -48.61 7.74
C SER A 42 -4.09 -47.68 8.39
N ARG A 43 -5.31 -48.21 8.54
CA ARG A 43 -6.45 -47.63 9.24
C ARG A 43 -6.20 -47.63 10.77
N GLY A 44 -6.54 -46.53 11.41
CA GLY A 44 -6.71 -46.47 12.87
C GLY A 44 -7.54 -45.22 13.20
N LYS A 45 -8.78 -45.47 13.64
CA LYS A 45 -9.61 -44.48 14.36
C LYS A 45 -8.96 -44.25 15.71
N GLU A 46 -8.92 -43.00 16.17
CA GLU A 46 -9.16 -42.72 17.58
C GLU A 46 -9.32 -41.20 17.79
N ASN A 47 -10.33 -40.87 18.57
CA ASN A 47 -10.56 -39.59 19.22
C ASN A 47 -9.43 -39.32 20.19
N ASP A 48 -9.00 -38.07 20.32
CA ASP A 48 -8.67 -37.58 21.65
C ASP A 48 -8.62 -36.07 21.74
N ASN A 49 -9.42 -35.58 22.66
CA ASN A 49 -9.36 -34.24 23.26
C ASN A 49 -8.02 -34.06 23.98
N VAL A 50 -7.23 -33.04 23.59
CA VAL A 50 -6.11 -32.60 24.40
C VAL A 50 -6.35 -31.15 24.84
N PRO A 51 -6.31 -30.88 26.15
CA PRO A 51 -6.60 -29.56 26.69
C PRO A 51 -5.43 -28.58 26.50
N VAL A 52 -5.80 -27.36 26.10
CA VAL A 52 -4.90 -26.21 26.03
C VAL A 52 -4.35 -25.89 27.41
N LYS A 53 -3.07 -26.14 27.63
CA LYS A 53 -2.36 -25.68 28.84
C LYS A 53 -1.94 -24.21 28.65
N LYS A 54 -2.57 -23.32 29.42
CA LYS A 54 -2.07 -21.98 29.68
C LYS A 54 -0.70 -22.07 30.35
N ALA A 55 0.34 -21.51 29.72
CA ALA A 55 1.63 -21.33 30.35
C ALA A 55 1.51 -20.27 31.47
N ARG A 56 1.74 -20.69 32.69
CA ARG A 56 1.89 -19.83 33.88
C ARG A 56 3.30 -19.28 33.92
N HIS A 57 3.45 -17.98 34.14
CA HIS A 57 4.70 -17.38 34.59
C HIS A 57 5.20 -18.11 35.86
N GLY A 58 6.33 -18.77 35.72
CA GLY A 58 7.04 -19.42 36.80
C GLY A 58 8.42 -18.82 36.96
N SER A 59 8.71 -18.46 38.18
CA SER A 59 9.97 -17.90 38.68
C SER A 59 11.24 -18.66 38.23
N ILE A 60 12.24 -17.88 37.97
CA ILE A 60 13.61 -18.18 37.53
C ILE A 60 14.26 -19.22 38.46
N SER A 61 14.68 -20.33 37.87
CA SER A 61 15.78 -21.14 38.38
C SER A 61 16.91 -21.15 37.34
N THR A 62 18.07 -20.72 37.73
CA THR A 62 19.29 -20.69 36.90
C THR A 62 19.68 -22.13 36.51
N THR A 63 19.48 -22.49 35.25
CA THR A 63 20.05 -23.69 34.65
C THR A 63 21.09 -23.31 33.58
N ASN A 64 22.22 -23.99 33.62
CA ASN A 64 23.36 -23.83 32.72
C ASN A 64 22.93 -23.85 31.23
N GLY A 65 23.17 -22.74 30.50
CA GLY A 65 23.00 -22.66 29.05
C GLY A 65 22.21 -21.43 28.56
N GLN A 66 21.53 -20.69 29.41
CA GLN A 66 20.80 -19.49 28.99
C GLN A 66 21.72 -18.27 28.89
N LEU A 67 21.71 -17.59 27.71
CA LEU A 67 22.37 -16.30 27.55
C LEU A 67 21.64 -15.22 28.37
N GLY A 68 22.39 -14.53 29.22
CA GLY A 68 21.89 -13.33 29.93
C GLY A 68 21.63 -12.19 28.92
N GLU A 69 20.78 -11.22 29.32
CA GLU A 69 20.44 -10.05 28.50
C GLU A 69 21.69 -9.30 28.02
N THR A 70 22.67 -9.08 28.90
CA THR A 70 23.94 -8.42 28.58
C THR A 70 24.71 -9.15 27.46
N GLN A 71 24.73 -10.49 27.47
CA GLN A 71 25.42 -11.27 26.47
C GLN A 71 24.72 -11.20 25.12
N ARG A 72 23.36 -11.21 25.10
CA ARG A 72 22.56 -11.01 23.87
C ARG A 72 22.86 -9.66 23.25
N LEU A 73 22.92 -8.60 24.08
CA LEU A 73 23.23 -7.26 23.65
C LEU A 73 24.67 -7.13 23.11
N GLN A 74 25.65 -7.80 23.73
CA GLN A 74 27.03 -7.85 23.23
C GLN A 74 27.12 -8.49 21.84
N ILE A 75 26.35 -9.57 21.57
CA ILE A 75 26.25 -10.16 20.25
C ILE A 75 25.70 -9.12 19.25
N ALA A 76 24.60 -8.43 19.60
CA ALA A 76 23.99 -7.41 18.74
C ALA A 76 24.95 -6.22 18.46
N GLN A 77 25.70 -5.75 19.45
CA GLN A 77 26.70 -4.68 19.29
C GLN A 77 27.86 -5.11 18.38
N ARG A 78 28.33 -6.35 18.50
CA ARG A 78 29.36 -6.90 17.62
C ARG A 78 28.85 -6.97 16.17
N ILE A 79 27.63 -7.48 15.95
CA ILE A 79 27.01 -7.52 14.61
C ILE A 79 26.89 -6.11 14.03
N LEU A 80 26.48 -5.12 14.83
CA LEU A 80 26.40 -3.74 14.41
C LEU A 80 27.77 -3.23 13.91
N ALA A 81 28.85 -3.52 14.65
CA ALA A 81 30.19 -3.10 14.29
C ALA A 81 30.73 -3.86 13.05
N ASP A 82 30.61 -5.17 13.03
CA ASP A 82 31.24 -6.02 12.02
C ASP A 82 30.52 -5.98 10.67
N ASN A 83 29.17 -6.10 10.68
CA ASN A 83 28.38 -6.18 9.45
C ASN A 83 27.95 -4.80 8.94
N PHE A 84 27.63 -3.87 9.84
CA PHE A 84 27.08 -2.56 9.46
C PHE A 84 28.07 -1.41 9.58
N ARG A 85 29.23 -1.61 10.21
CA ARG A 85 30.28 -0.59 10.38
C ARG A 85 29.85 0.61 11.23
N TYR A 86 28.89 0.43 12.13
CA TYR A 86 28.49 1.45 13.10
C TYR A 86 29.10 1.20 14.47
N LYS A 87 29.50 2.27 15.15
CA LYS A 87 30.16 2.19 16.47
C LYS A 87 29.17 1.99 17.63
N SER A 88 27.96 2.48 17.49
CA SER A 88 26.93 2.44 18.53
C SER A 88 25.54 2.50 17.92
N PHE A 89 24.57 1.99 18.65
CA PHE A 89 23.15 2.20 18.36
C PHE A 89 22.76 3.66 18.47
N ARG A 90 21.71 4.05 17.77
CA ARG A 90 21.14 5.40 17.81
C ARG A 90 19.75 5.33 18.42
N HIS A 91 19.32 6.41 19.06
CA HIS A 91 17.99 6.49 19.66
C HIS A 91 17.70 5.26 20.55
N GLU A 92 16.47 4.74 20.45
CA GLU A 92 16.02 3.57 21.20
C GLU A 92 16.26 2.23 20.45
N GLN A 93 17.17 2.19 19.44
CA GLN A 93 17.47 0.97 18.69
C GLN A 93 17.94 -0.17 19.60
N GLU A 94 18.82 0.15 20.58
CA GLU A 94 19.37 -0.84 21.51
C GLU A 94 18.27 -1.48 22.36
N ALA A 95 17.38 -0.68 22.93
CA ALA A 95 16.27 -1.16 23.74
C ALA A 95 15.29 -2.02 22.92
N ALA A 96 14.93 -1.57 21.71
CA ALA A 96 14.06 -2.33 20.82
C ALA A 96 14.66 -3.67 20.39
N ILE A 97 15.95 -3.70 20.04
CA ILE A 97 16.69 -4.91 19.69
C ILE A 97 16.79 -5.85 20.88
N SER A 98 17.18 -5.34 22.07
CA SER A 98 17.23 -6.12 23.30
C SER A 98 15.91 -6.82 23.58
N ARG A 99 14.79 -6.09 23.48
CA ARG A 99 13.46 -6.65 23.70
C ARG A 99 13.15 -7.81 22.75
N ILE A 100 13.44 -7.65 21.44
CA ILE A 100 13.26 -8.73 20.46
C ILE A 100 14.14 -9.94 20.76
N LEU A 101 15.39 -9.72 21.14
CA LEU A 101 16.31 -10.80 21.50
C LEU A 101 15.90 -11.51 22.80
N ASN A 102 15.19 -10.83 23.69
CA ASN A 102 14.63 -11.39 24.92
C ASN A 102 13.31 -12.16 24.70
N GLY A 103 12.72 -12.10 23.50
CA GLY A 103 11.56 -12.93 23.13
C GLY A 103 10.24 -12.18 23.05
N ASP A 104 10.22 -10.86 23.29
CA ASP A 104 9.02 -10.05 23.31
C ASP A 104 8.77 -9.32 22.00
N ASN A 105 7.51 -8.91 21.77
CA ASN A 105 7.12 -8.09 20.62
C ASN A 105 7.45 -6.60 20.85
N ALA A 106 7.68 -5.85 19.76
CA ALA A 106 8.04 -4.43 19.85
C ALA A 106 7.38 -3.59 18.75
N LEU A 107 7.12 -2.32 19.05
CA LEU A 107 6.74 -1.27 18.10
C LEU A 107 7.80 -0.15 18.14
N VAL A 108 8.35 0.15 16.97
CA VAL A 108 9.37 1.19 16.77
C VAL A 108 8.78 2.33 15.96
N VAL A 109 8.67 3.51 16.57
CA VAL A 109 8.17 4.73 15.93
C VAL A 109 9.33 5.73 15.83
N PHE A 110 10.13 5.60 14.76
CA PHE A 110 11.29 6.44 14.52
C PHE A 110 11.14 7.22 13.21
N PRO A 111 11.61 8.47 13.13
CA PRO A 111 11.57 9.25 11.89
C PRO A 111 12.27 8.53 10.74
N THR A 112 11.93 8.94 9.51
CA THR A 112 12.60 8.44 8.32
C THR A 112 14.11 8.73 8.39
N GLY A 113 14.95 7.75 8.05
CA GLY A 113 16.42 7.87 8.14
C GLY A 113 17.02 7.59 9.53
N ALA A 114 16.21 7.31 10.55
CA ALA A 114 16.71 6.97 11.89
C ALA A 114 17.21 5.51 12.04
N GLY A 115 17.26 4.75 10.95
CA GLY A 115 17.80 3.39 10.95
C GLY A 115 16.84 2.32 11.48
N LYS A 116 15.53 2.46 11.27
CA LYS A 116 14.51 1.47 11.67
C LYS A 116 14.83 0.05 11.24
N SER A 117 15.32 -0.15 10.02
CA SER A 117 15.61 -1.48 9.46
C SER A 117 16.62 -2.30 10.27
N LEU A 118 17.56 -1.63 10.97
CA LEU A 118 18.51 -2.32 11.86
C LEU A 118 17.81 -3.07 12.99
N CYS A 119 16.64 -2.60 13.43
CA CYS A 119 15.91 -3.21 14.54
C CYS A 119 15.38 -4.62 14.24
N TYR A 120 15.25 -5.02 12.95
CA TYR A 120 14.97 -6.41 12.58
C TYR A 120 16.16 -7.10 11.90
N GLN A 121 17.04 -6.36 11.23
CA GLN A 121 18.20 -6.94 10.55
C GLN A 121 19.22 -7.51 11.55
N ILE A 122 19.50 -6.81 12.63
CA ILE A 122 20.44 -7.26 13.66
C ILE A 122 19.93 -8.52 14.37
N PRO A 123 18.67 -8.59 14.87
CA PRO A 123 18.13 -9.82 15.42
C PRO A 123 18.18 -11.01 14.46
N ALA A 124 17.88 -10.80 13.16
CA ALA A 124 17.93 -11.85 12.13
C ALA A 124 19.31 -12.51 12.04
N ILE A 125 20.38 -11.73 12.24
CA ILE A 125 21.78 -12.23 12.22
C ILE A 125 22.15 -12.79 13.60
N ALA A 126 21.64 -12.20 14.68
CA ALA A 126 21.98 -12.60 16.05
C ALA A 126 21.40 -13.97 16.44
N PHE A 127 20.22 -14.34 15.95
CA PHE A 127 19.57 -15.61 16.29
C PHE A 127 20.46 -16.83 16.07
N PRO A 128 21.09 -17.06 14.91
CA PRO A 128 22.00 -18.20 14.72
C PRO A 128 23.23 -18.18 15.63
N GLU A 129 23.72 -16.99 15.99
CA GLU A 129 24.86 -16.87 16.88
C GLU A 129 24.49 -17.19 18.33
N MET A 130 23.29 -16.77 18.75
CA MET A 130 22.73 -17.12 20.05
C MET A 130 22.51 -18.64 20.16
N ASP A 131 21.93 -19.26 19.12
CA ASP A 131 21.64 -20.70 19.08
C ASP A 131 22.94 -21.55 19.20
N LYS A 132 24.06 -21.09 18.62
CA LYS A 132 25.36 -21.75 18.78
C LYS A 132 25.87 -21.77 20.24
N VAL A 133 25.55 -20.71 20.98
CA VAL A 133 25.96 -20.59 22.40
C VAL A 133 25.02 -21.36 23.31
N THR A 134 23.69 -21.20 23.12
CA THR A 134 22.67 -21.82 23.98
C THR A 134 22.51 -23.31 23.69
N LYS A 135 22.81 -23.76 22.48
CA LYS A 135 22.55 -25.12 21.95
C LYS A 135 21.06 -25.53 22.03
N GLU A 136 20.17 -24.56 22.11
CA GLU A 136 18.72 -24.80 22.13
C GLU A 136 18.21 -25.31 20.79
N ARG A 137 18.94 -24.98 19.69
CA ARG A 137 18.60 -25.39 18.32
C ARG A 137 19.82 -25.99 17.62
N HIS A 138 19.56 -26.89 16.69
CA HIS A 138 20.63 -27.39 15.83
C HIS A 138 21.18 -26.23 14.96
N ALA A 139 22.47 -26.27 14.64
CA ALA A 139 23.13 -25.19 13.89
C ALA A 139 22.46 -24.89 12.53
N ASP A 140 21.83 -25.91 11.94
CA ASP A 140 21.11 -25.80 10.67
C ASP A 140 19.63 -25.36 10.82
N ASP A 141 19.11 -25.26 12.05
CA ASP A 141 17.71 -24.95 12.35
C ASP A 141 17.54 -23.50 12.86
N SER A 142 18.33 -22.58 12.31
CA SER A 142 18.37 -21.18 12.78
C SER A 142 17.08 -20.39 12.56
N GLY A 143 16.17 -20.89 11.74
CA GLY A 143 14.94 -20.19 11.37
C GLY A 143 15.19 -18.96 10.51
N ILE A 144 14.10 -18.23 10.21
CA ILE A 144 14.12 -17.06 9.32
C ILE A 144 13.45 -15.83 9.95
N THR A 145 13.87 -14.66 9.50
CA THR A 145 13.12 -13.40 9.68
C THR A 145 12.41 -13.06 8.39
N ILE A 146 11.09 -12.86 8.45
CA ILE A 146 10.29 -12.38 7.31
C ILE A 146 9.99 -10.90 7.50
N VAL A 147 10.20 -10.11 6.46
CA VAL A 147 9.92 -8.66 6.46
C VAL A 147 8.79 -8.38 5.48
N VAL A 148 7.67 -7.92 6.00
CA VAL A 148 6.51 -7.47 5.20
C VAL A 148 6.66 -5.98 4.96
N SER A 149 6.79 -5.58 3.68
CA SER A 149 6.93 -4.18 3.29
C SER A 149 6.09 -3.88 2.04
N PRO A 150 5.47 -2.68 1.94
CA PRO A 150 4.54 -2.37 0.86
C PRO A 150 5.20 -1.94 -0.45
N LEU A 151 6.54 -1.90 -0.51
CA LEU A 151 7.28 -1.26 -1.59
C LEU A 151 8.36 -2.18 -2.16
N ILE A 152 8.12 -2.68 -3.37
CA ILE A 152 9.04 -3.60 -4.07
C ILE A 152 10.43 -2.97 -4.26
N ALA A 153 10.51 -1.71 -4.69
CA ALA A 153 11.79 -1.03 -4.90
C ALA A 153 12.61 -0.95 -3.61
N LEU A 154 11.97 -0.57 -2.49
CA LEU A 154 12.65 -0.51 -1.19
C LEU A 154 13.13 -1.90 -0.73
N MET A 155 12.30 -2.93 -0.92
CA MET A 155 12.69 -4.30 -0.58
C MET A 155 13.93 -4.74 -1.37
N LYS A 156 13.98 -4.47 -2.67
CA LYS A 156 15.15 -4.77 -3.52
C LYS A 156 16.41 -4.05 -3.04
N ASP A 157 16.32 -2.75 -2.78
CA ASP A 157 17.44 -1.95 -2.28
C ASP A 157 17.97 -2.50 -0.94
N GLN A 158 17.07 -2.89 -0.02
CA GLN A 158 17.44 -3.51 1.27
C GLN A 158 18.12 -4.87 1.07
N VAL A 159 17.58 -5.73 0.21
CA VAL A 159 18.15 -7.04 -0.09
C VAL A 159 19.54 -6.91 -0.72
N ASP A 160 19.69 -6.01 -1.69
CA ASP A 160 20.99 -5.77 -2.35
C ASP A 160 22.04 -5.22 -1.37
N ALA A 161 21.63 -4.34 -0.46
CA ALA A 161 22.50 -3.83 0.58
C ALA A 161 22.92 -4.91 1.57
N LEU A 162 22.05 -5.85 1.93
CA LEU A 162 22.36 -6.98 2.79
C LEU A 162 23.29 -7.99 2.09
N LYS A 163 23.01 -8.33 0.83
CA LYS A 163 23.85 -9.22 0.02
C LYS A 163 25.29 -8.69 -0.11
N ARG A 164 25.45 -7.37 -0.34
CA ARG A 164 26.78 -6.72 -0.37
C ARG A 164 27.54 -6.83 0.96
N LYS A 165 26.83 -7.03 2.07
CA LYS A 165 27.41 -7.26 3.41
C LYS A 165 27.61 -8.76 3.74
N GLY A 166 27.36 -9.65 2.77
CA GLY A 166 27.47 -11.09 2.96
C GLY A 166 26.33 -11.73 3.75
N ILE A 167 25.20 -11.01 3.91
CA ILE A 167 24.02 -11.50 4.63
C ILE A 167 23.06 -12.13 3.61
N ALA A 168 22.68 -13.39 3.85
CA ALA A 168 21.77 -14.13 2.97
C ALA A 168 20.33 -13.60 3.11
N ALA A 169 19.93 -12.79 2.18
CA ALA A 169 18.59 -12.18 2.10
C ALA A 169 18.04 -12.34 0.68
N GLU A 170 16.71 -12.54 0.57
CA GLU A 170 15.99 -12.57 -0.70
C GLU A 170 14.70 -11.76 -0.64
N CYS A 171 14.20 -11.36 -1.82
CA CYS A 171 12.91 -10.73 -1.98
C CYS A 171 12.01 -11.65 -2.81
N MET A 172 10.79 -11.86 -2.33
CA MET A 172 9.76 -12.59 -3.06
C MET A 172 8.69 -11.60 -3.51
N ASP A 173 8.83 -11.09 -4.72
CA ASP A 173 7.94 -10.12 -5.35
C ASP A 173 7.43 -10.61 -6.73
N SER A 174 6.56 -9.82 -7.36
CA SER A 174 5.96 -10.13 -8.66
C SER A 174 6.92 -10.08 -9.86
N THR A 175 8.15 -9.60 -9.68
CA THR A 175 9.14 -9.50 -10.76
C THR A 175 10.07 -10.72 -10.84
N LYS A 176 9.92 -11.68 -9.92
CA LYS A 176 10.74 -12.90 -9.84
C LYS A 176 10.28 -13.95 -10.85
N THR A 177 11.22 -14.56 -11.54
CA THR A 177 10.96 -15.71 -12.41
C THR A 177 10.63 -16.95 -11.57
N TRP A 178 10.01 -17.93 -12.20
CA TRP A 178 9.68 -19.19 -11.55
C TRP A 178 10.92 -19.91 -11.00
N GLU A 179 12.03 -19.93 -11.75
CA GLU A 179 13.31 -20.51 -11.32
C GLU A 179 13.87 -19.80 -10.08
N GLU A 180 13.80 -18.47 -10.04
CA GLU A 180 14.21 -17.69 -8.87
C GLU A 180 13.36 -18.04 -7.66
N ILE A 181 12.04 -18.17 -7.83
CA ILE A 181 11.09 -18.55 -6.76
C ILE A 181 11.41 -19.95 -6.25
N GLN A 182 11.65 -20.92 -7.13
CA GLN A 182 12.03 -22.29 -6.75
C GLN A 182 13.37 -22.31 -5.99
N LYS A 183 14.33 -21.51 -6.43
CA LYS A 183 15.61 -21.35 -5.71
C LYS A 183 15.40 -20.78 -4.31
N ILE A 184 14.60 -19.71 -4.18
CA ILE A 184 14.26 -19.13 -2.88
C ILE A 184 13.60 -20.16 -1.98
N ASN A 185 12.62 -20.91 -2.51
CA ASN A 185 11.91 -21.96 -1.79
C ASN A 185 12.86 -23.08 -1.30
N LYS A 186 13.83 -23.47 -2.14
CA LYS A 186 14.85 -24.43 -1.78
C LYS A 186 15.75 -23.88 -0.66
N ASP A 187 16.23 -22.66 -0.80
CA ASP A 187 17.11 -22.02 0.18
C ASP A 187 16.40 -21.80 1.53
N LEU A 188 15.07 -21.57 1.51
CA LEU A 188 14.24 -21.54 2.72
C LEU A 188 14.18 -22.88 3.44
N ARG A 189 13.89 -23.96 2.70
CA ARG A 189 13.80 -25.32 3.25
C ARG A 189 15.16 -25.81 3.80
N GLU A 190 16.25 -25.38 3.18
CA GLU A 190 17.61 -25.72 3.59
C GLU A 190 18.14 -24.82 4.72
N GLY A 191 17.39 -23.81 5.18
CA GLY A 191 17.80 -22.88 6.25
C GLY A 191 18.94 -21.95 5.88
N LYS A 192 19.16 -21.71 4.57
CA LYS A 192 20.25 -20.87 4.06
C LYS A 192 19.97 -19.37 4.17
N LEU A 193 18.69 -18.97 4.16
CA LEU A 193 18.31 -17.57 4.24
C LEU A 193 18.23 -17.09 5.68
N ARG A 194 18.56 -15.81 5.89
CA ARG A 194 18.39 -15.10 7.17
C ARG A 194 17.19 -14.16 7.14
N LEU A 195 16.97 -13.50 5.99
CA LEU A 195 15.83 -12.59 5.80
C LEU A 195 15.14 -12.91 4.47
N LEU A 196 13.80 -12.89 4.51
CA LEU A 196 12.95 -12.92 3.34
C LEU A 196 12.05 -11.69 3.37
N TYR A 197 12.14 -10.86 2.33
CA TYR A 197 11.25 -9.73 2.13
C TYR A 197 10.09 -10.14 1.24
N CYS A 198 8.88 -9.73 1.59
CA CYS A 198 7.69 -9.98 0.78
C CYS A 198 6.68 -8.84 0.88
N ALA A 199 5.87 -8.70 -0.16
CA ALA A 199 4.74 -7.79 -0.16
C ALA A 199 3.55 -8.37 0.65
N PRO A 200 2.69 -7.52 1.26
CA PRO A 200 1.57 -7.97 2.09
C PRO A 200 0.56 -8.84 1.33
N GLU A 201 0.43 -8.65 0.02
CA GLU A 201 -0.46 -9.41 -0.86
C GLU A 201 -0.07 -10.90 -0.93
N ARG A 202 1.23 -11.22 -0.78
CA ARG A 202 1.73 -12.61 -0.73
C ARG A 202 1.15 -13.41 0.44
N LEU A 203 0.70 -12.74 1.49
CA LEU A 203 0.12 -13.40 2.67
C LEU A 203 -1.26 -14.02 2.40
N ASN A 204 -1.87 -13.72 1.24
CA ASN A 204 -3.08 -14.34 0.75
C ASN A 204 -2.82 -15.65 -0.01
N ASN A 205 -1.57 -15.90 -0.41
CA ASN A 205 -1.21 -17.10 -1.14
C ASN A 205 -1.11 -18.29 -0.18
N GLU A 206 -2.04 -19.24 -0.29
CA GLU A 206 -2.09 -20.43 0.57
C GLU A 206 -0.81 -21.28 0.43
N GLY A 207 -0.24 -21.35 -0.76
CA GLY A 207 1.03 -22.05 -1.01
C GLY A 207 2.20 -21.39 -0.26
N PHE A 208 2.27 -20.05 -0.26
CA PHE A 208 3.27 -19.30 0.50
C PHE A 208 3.10 -19.54 2.01
N VAL A 209 1.87 -19.42 2.52
CA VAL A 209 1.57 -19.69 3.94
C VAL A 209 1.90 -21.15 4.31
N GLY A 210 1.51 -22.09 3.44
CA GLY A 210 1.81 -23.52 3.62
C GLY A 210 3.30 -23.81 3.65
N MET A 211 4.08 -23.16 2.80
CA MET A 211 5.53 -23.32 2.74
C MET A 211 6.24 -22.86 4.02
N MET A 212 5.71 -21.84 4.72
CA MET A 212 6.30 -21.38 5.99
C MET A 212 6.38 -22.48 7.05
N LYS A 213 5.51 -23.49 6.98
CA LYS A 213 5.55 -24.67 7.88
C LYS A 213 6.77 -25.57 7.65
N TYR A 214 7.37 -25.47 6.47
CA TYR A 214 8.55 -26.28 6.08
C TYR A 214 9.86 -25.50 6.19
N VAL A 215 9.83 -24.27 6.66
CA VAL A 215 11.04 -23.48 6.94
C VAL A 215 11.80 -24.13 8.08
N LYS A 216 13.04 -24.49 7.83
CA LYS A 216 13.90 -25.13 8.81
C LYS A 216 14.19 -24.19 9.98
N GLY A 217 13.81 -24.58 11.20
CA GLY A 217 13.89 -23.74 12.38
C GLY A 217 12.73 -22.74 12.54
N GLY A 218 11.74 -22.73 11.63
CA GLY A 218 10.53 -21.91 11.72
C GLY A 218 10.75 -20.41 11.47
N VAL A 219 9.73 -19.62 11.72
CA VAL A 219 9.78 -18.16 11.58
C VAL A 219 10.05 -17.51 12.94
N ARG A 220 11.27 -16.98 13.10
CA ARG A 220 11.78 -16.41 14.37
C ARG A 220 11.25 -15.00 14.62
N LEU A 221 11.08 -14.23 13.56
CA LEU A 221 10.68 -12.83 13.64
C LEU A 221 9.90 -12.42 12.40
N ILE A 222 8.81 -11.71 12.60
CA ILE A 222 8.15 -10.94 11.54
C ILE A 222 8.48 -9.46 11.74
N GLY A 223 9.12 -8.85 10.76
CA GLY A 223 9.26 -7.40 10.66
C GLY A 223 8.11 -6.83 9.84
N VAL A 224 7.27 -5.97 10.42
CA VAL A 224 6.18 -5.28 9.73
C VAL A 224 6.62 -3.85 9.46
N ASP A 225 7.10 -3.59 8.25
CA ASP A 225 7.50 -2.24 7.84
C ASP A 225 6.27 -1.43 7.45
N GLU A 226 6.33 -0.10 7.64
CA GLU A 226 5.19 0.82 7.47
C GLU A 226 3.93 0.34 8.20
N ALA A 227 4.08 -0.12 9.44
CA ALA A 227 3.02 -0.76 10.24
C ALA A 227 1.78 0.13 10.45
N HIS A 228 1.88 1.46 10.24
CA HIS A 228 0.73 2.37 10.26
C HIS A 228 -0.35 2.00 9.22
N CYS A 229 0.03 1.26 8.16
CA CYS A 229 -0.92 0.78 7.15
C CYS A 229 -1.98 -0.20 7.71
N ILE A 230 -1.78 -0.75 8.90
CA ILE A 230 -2.75 -1.66 9.52
C ILE A 230 -3.96 -0.92 10.11
N SER A 231 -3.80 0.33 10.50
CA SER A 231 -4.84 1.09 11.18
C SER A 231 -5.71 1.86 10.20
N GLU A 232 -7.03 1.80 10.39
CA GLU A 232 -7.98 2.66 9.65
C GLU A 232 -7.77 4.15 9.95
N TRP A 233 -7.14 4.47 11.07
CA TRP A 233 -6.70 5.81 11.44
C TRP A 233 -5.36 6.20 10.81
N GLY A 234 -4.65 5.25 10.16
CA GLY A 234 -3.42 5.51 9.43
C GLY A 234 -3.68 6.27 8.11
N HIS A 235 -2.72 7.08 7.70
CA HIS A 235 -2.83 7.90 6.47
C HIS A 235 -2.75 7.10 5.18
N SER A 236 -2.23 5.87 5.25
CA SER A 236 -2.03 4.95 4.09
C SER A 236 -2.59 3.58 4.40
N PHE A 237 -3.83 3.52 4.88
CA PHE A 237 -4.48 2.25 5.21
C PHE A 237 -4.49 1.30 4.00
N ARG A 238 -4.01 0.07 4.23
CA ARG A 238 -4.01 -1.01 3.25
C ARG A 238 -4.71 -2.23 3.83
N PRO A 239 -5.81 -2.68 3.23
CA PRO A 239 -6.56 -3.84 3.73
C PRO A 239 -5.72 -5.10 3.93
N ASP A 240 -4.71 -5.33 3.08
CA ASP A 240 -3.83 -6.50 3.18
C ASP A 240 -2.94 -6.47 4.43
N TYR A 241 -2.65 -5.29 5.00
CA TYR A 241 -1.94 -5.19 6.27
C TYR A 241 -2.72 -5.74 7.46
N LEU A 242 -4.05 -5.68 7.45
CA LEU A 242 -4.88 -6.33 8.47
C LEU A 242 -4.69 -7.85 8.50
N LYS A 243 -4.30 -8.43 7.35
CA LYS A 243 -4.06 -9.87 7.21
C LYS A 243 -2.73 -10.30 7.81
N VAL A 244 -1.78 -9.36 8.00
CA VAL A 244 -0.47 -9.66 8.61
C VAL A 244 -0.62 -10.25 10.02
N ALA A 245 -1.51 -9.68 10.84
CA ALA A 245 -1.74 -10.20 12.19
C ALA A 245 -2.29 -11.64 12.20
N ARG A 246 -3.16 -11.97 11.23
CA ARG A 246 -3.63 -13.33 11.01
C ARG A 246 -2.49 -14.24 10.55
N PHE A 247 -1.71 -13.82 9.57
CA PHE A 247 -0.58 -14.57 9.04
C PHE A 247 0.42 -14.92 10.16
N VAL A 248 0.79 -13.97 11.01
CA VAL A 248 1.68 -14.19 12.15
C VAL A 248 1.18 -15.37 13.02
N LYS A 249 -0.13 -15.43 13.29
CA LYS A 249 -0.74 -16.50 14.09
C LYS A 249 -0.76 -17.84 13.36
N GLU A 250 -1.08 -17.84 12.07
CA GLU A 250 -1.18 -19.05 11.23
C GLU A 250 0.17 -19.76 11.06
N ILE A 251 1.25 -19.00 10.91
CA ILE A 251 2.61 -19.55 10.76
C ILE A 251 3.31 -19.75 12.11
N GLN A 252 2.66 -19.39 13.20
CA GLN A 252 3.22 -19.48 14.57
C GLN A 252 4.58 -18.76 14.70
N ALA A 253 4.69 -17.55 14.14
CA ALA A 253 5.90 -16.75 14.29
C ALA A 253 6.21 -16.50 15.78
N GLU A 254 7.47 -16.63 16.18
CA GLU A 254 7.84 -16.53 17.59
C GLU A 254 7.67 -15.11 18.15
N ARG A 255 7.91 -14.09 17.34
CA ARG A 255 7.83 -12.68 17.74
C ARG A 255 7.60 -11.75 16.56
N VAL A 256 7.19 -10.51 16.86
CA VAL A 256 6.89 -9.48 15.88
C VAL A 256 7.58 -8.17 16.25
N ILE A 257 8.15 -7.49 15.27
CA ILE A 257 8.54 -6.10 15.37
C ILE A 257 7.82 -5.26 14.33
N CYS A 258 7.09 -4.26 14.77
CA CYS A 258 6.40 -3.29 13.94
C CYS A 258 7.23 -2.02 13.82
N LEU A 259 7.34 -1.46 12.61
CA LEU A 259 8.15 -0.28 12.36
C LEU A 259 7.35 0.74 11.54
N THR A 260 7.42 1.99 11.96
CA THR A 260 6.82 3.10 11.21
C THR A 260 7.55 4.41 11.47
N ALA A 261 7.43 5.37 10.57
CA ALA A 261 7.93 6.72 10.79
C ALA A 261 6.89 7.63 11.43
N THR A 262 5.62 7.33 11.24
CA THR A 262 4.49 8.21 11.55
C THR A 262 3.36 7.37 12.14
N ALA A 263 3.15 7.49 13.44
CA ALA A 263 2.03 6.86 14.13
C ALA A 263 1.49 7.80 15.21
N THR A 264 0.22 8.16 15.08
CA THR A 264 -0.52 8.89 16.12
C THR A 264 -0.89 7.95 17.27
N PRO A 265 -1.27 8.45 18.46
CA PRO A 265 -1.65 7.59 19.56
C PRO A 265 -2.72 6.52 19.20
N PRO A 266 -3.81 6.83 18.47
CA PRO A 266 -4.77 5.81 18.05
C PRO A 266 -4.16 4.72 17.13
N VAL A 267 -3.24 5.10 16.24
CA VAL A 267 -2.54 4.13 15.36
C VAL A 267 -1.62 3.22 16.18
N ILE A 268 -0.94 3.76 17.17
CA ILE A 268 -0.11 2.98 18.10
C ILE A 268 -0.96 1.94 18.84
N ASP A 269 -2.12 2.36 19.36
CA ASP A 269 -3.05 1.47 20.08
C ASP A 269 -3.55 0.33 19.19
N ASP A 270 -3.89 0.62 17.93
CA ASP A 270 -4.33 -0.39 16.96
C ASP A 270 -3.23 -1.41 16.66
N ILE A 271 -1.99 -0.95 16.41
CA ILE A 271 -0.84 -1.81 16.16
C ILE A 271 -0.56 -2.69 17.39
N CYS A 272 -0.55 -2.09 18.59
CA CYS A 272 -0.29 -2.81 19.83
C CYS A 272 -1.34 -3.91 20.09
N LYS A 273 -2.62 -3.62 19.85
CA LYS A 273 -3.71 -4.60 19.95
C LYS A 273 -3.60 -5.72 18.91
N ALA A 274 -3.24 -5.39 17.67
CA ALA A 274 -3.15 -6.36 16.58
C ALA A 274 -2.05 -7.41 16.81
N PHE A 275 -0.92 -7.00 17.40
CA PHE A 275 0.27 -7.84 17.56
C PHE A 275 0.62 -8.15 19.03
N ASP A 276 -0.28 -7.87 19.96
CA ASP A 276 -0.09 -8.14 21.39
C ASP A 276 1.21 -7.51 21.93
N ILE A 277 1.39 -6.20 21.65
CA ILE A 277 2.54 -5.42 22.12
C ILE A 277 2.12 -4.65 23.36
N SER A 278 2.82 -4.87 24.47
CA SER A 278 2.59 -4.13 25.72
C SER A 278 3.18 -2.71 25.64
N ASN A 279 2.70 -1.82 26.50
CA ASN A 279 3.09 -0.40 26.45
C ASN A 279 4.61 -0.17 26.62
N ASP A 280 5.29 -1.01 27.38
CA ASP A 280 6.75 -1.00 27.56
C ASP A 280 7.50 -1.50 26.31
N GLY A 281 6.80 -2.09 25.35
CA GLY A 281 7.32 -2.50 24.03
C GLY A 281 7.23 -1.42 22.97
N VAL A 282 6.81 -0.20 23.31
CA VAL A 282 6.66 0.91 22.35
C VAL A 282 7.84 1.88 22.48
N PHE A 283 8.71 1.88 21.48
CA PHE A 283 9.90 2.73 21.40
C PHE A 283 9.67 3.91 20.47
N LYS A 284 9.70 5.14 21.01
CA LYS A 284 9.42 6.35 20.25
C LYS A 284 10.57 7.32 20.31
N THR A 285 10.83 7.99 19.19
CA THR A 285 11.74 9.13 19.14
C THR A 285 11.01 10.35 18.60
N SER A 286 11.46 11.54 19.01
CA SER A 286 10.82 12.78 18.61
C SER A 286 10.79 12.92 17.09
N VAL A 287 9.63 13.29 16.56
CA VAL A 287 9.44 13.67 15.15
C VAL A 287 10.01 15.07 14.85
N TYR A 288 10.31 15.85 15.89
CA TYR A 288 10.85 17.20 15.75
C TYR A 288 12.28 17.17 15.22
N ARG A 289 12.52 17.94 14.18
CA ARG A 289 13.81 18.09 13.51
C ARG A 289 14.23 19.58 13.56
N PRO A 290 15.17 19.96 14.44
CA PRO A 290 15.54 21.38 14.64
C PRO A 290 16.20 22.02 13.41
N ASN A 291 16.71 21.23 12.48
CA ASN A 291 17.30 21.67 11.23
C ASN A 291 16.29 21.91 10.10
N LEU A 292 15.00 21.59 10.29
CA LEU A 292 13.96 21.83 9.30
C LEU A 292 13.20 23.13 9.61
N ARG A 293 13.18 24.06 8.67
CA ARG A 293 12.31 25.24 8.72
C ARG A 293 10.97 24.89 8.07
N LEU A 294 9.93 24.82 8.88
CA LEU A 294 8.57 24.56 8.41
C LEU A 294 7.91 25.90 8.08
N GLU A 295 7.66 26.11 6.79
CA GLU A 295 7.12 27.36 6.27
C GLU A 295 5.81 27.11 5.54
N ALA A 296 4.90 28.09 5.59
CA ALA A 296 3.66 28.04 4.85
C ALA A 296 3.24 29.43 4.41
N GLU A 297 2.67 29.53 3.22
CA GLU A 297 2.16 30.75 2.64
C GLU A 297 0.82 30.49 1.95
N ALA A 298 -0.16 31.34 2.20
CA ALA A 298 -1.47 31.26 1.60
C ALA A 298 -1.60 32.25 0.44
N VAL A 299 -2.16 31.75 -0.69
CA VAL A 299 -2.36 32.54 -1.91
C VAL A 299 -3.85 32.64 -2.26
N GLN A 300 -4.21 33.66 -3.04
CA GLN A 300 -5.59 33.89 -3.49
C GLN A 300 -5.98 32.90 -4.59
N ALA A 301 -5.15 32.77 -5.60
CA ALA A 301 -5.35 31.86 -6.74
C ALA A 301 -4.17 30.91 -6.91
N LYS A 302 -4.40 29.79 -7.59
CA LYS A 302 -3.36 28.79 -7.83
C LYS A 302 -2.19 29.32 -8.66
N ASP A 303 -2.47 30.22 -9.58
CA ASP A 303 -1.44 30.86 -10.41
C ASP A 303 -0.48 31.75 -9.65
N ASP A 304 -0.90 32.32 -8.51
CA ASP A 304 -0.04 33.13 -7.66
C ASP A 304 1.15 32.31 -7.10
N LYS A 305 1.01 30.99 -6.98
CA LYS A 305 2.06 30.10 -6.49
C LYS A 305 3.31 30.11 -7.38
N TYR A 306 3.18 30.33 -8.69
CA TYR A 306 4.33 30.28 -9.62
C TYR A 306 5.37 31.35 -9.28
N GLY A 307 4.94 32.58 -9.02
CA GLY A 307 5.84 33.67 -8.64
C GLY A 307 6.62 33.37 -7.37
N LEU A 308 5.90 32.90 -6.34
CA LEU A 308 6.48 32.50 -5.06
C LEU A 308 7.45 31.34 -5.19
N LEU A 309 7.11 30.33 -6.00
CA LEU A 309 7.98 29.19 -6.27
C LEU A 309 9.30 29.61 -6.93
N TYR A 310 9.25 30.50 -7.91
CA TYR A 310 10.48 30.97 -8.57
C TYR A 310 11.39 31.75 -7.60
N GLU A 311 10.83 32.62 -6.78
CA GLU A 311 11.59 33.35 -5.76
C GLU A 311 12.18 32.38 -4.72
N PHE A 312 11.41 31.39 -4.29
CA PHE A 312 11.87 30.37 -3.36
C PHE A 312 13.04 29.56 -3.94
N LEU A 313 12.94 29.06 -5.18
CA LEU A 313 14.00 28.30 -5.83
C LEU A 313 15.27 29.10 -6.07
N LYS A 314 15.17 30.42 -6.34
CA LYS A 314 16.33 31.32 -6.47
C LYS A 314 17.04 31.56 -5.14
N THR A 315 16.27 31.73 -4.07
CA THR A 315 16.80 32.08 -2.75
C THR A 315 17.28 30.85 -1.96
N HIS A 316 16.80 29.65 -2.30
CA HIS A 316 17.12 28.39 -1.61
C HIS A 316 17.65 27.33 -2.59
N PRO A 317 18.87 27.51 -3.10
CA PRO A 317 19.47 26.57 -4.05
C PRO A 317 19.74 25.21 -3.41
N GLY A 318 19.64 24.12 -4.19
CA GLY A 318 19.97 22.76 -3.75
C GLY A 318 18.93 21.72 -4.18
N SER A 319 19.15 20.47 -3.80
CA SER A 319 18.27 19.36 -4.14
C SER A 319 16.86 19.62 -3.61
N THR A 320 15.88 19.63 -4.50
CA THR A 320 14.49 20.03 -4.21
C THR A 320 13.51 18.98 -4.67
N LEU A 321 12.56 18.64 -3.80
CA LEU A 321 11.38 17.84 -4.12
C LEU A 321 10.12 18.70 -4.03
N ILE A 322 9.31 18.68 -5.08
CA ILE A 322 8.03 19.41 -5.14
C ILE A 322 6.91 18.36 -5.22
N TYR A 323 6.03 18.34 -4.24
CA TYR A 323 4.90 17.40 -4.20
C TYR A 323 3.65 18.02 -4.82
N ALA A 324 3.15 17.37 -5.86
CA ALA A 324 1.87 17.64 -6.51
C ALA A 324 0.93 16.44 -6.35
N THR A 325 -0.38 16.69 -6.39
CA THR A 325 -1.37 15.61 -6.17
C THR A 325 -1.60 14.77 -7.42
N LEU A 326 -1.67 15.39 -8.59
CA LEU A 326 -2.02 14.72 -9.85
C LEU A 326 -0.77 14.47 -10.71
N GLN A 327 -0.77 13.35 -11.43
CA GLN A 327 0.31 12.96 -12.36
C GLN A 327 0.52 14.03 -13.43
N LYS A 328 -0.54 14.42 -14.14
CA LYS A 328 -0.50 15.47 -15.16
C LYS A 328 0.03 16.79 -14.61
N GLN A 329 -0.37 17.16 -13.41
CA GLN A 329 0.12 18.38 -12.76
C GLN A 329 1.62 18.29 -12.46
N ALA A 330 2.14 17.13 -12.07
CA ALA A 330 3.57 16.94 -11.85
C ALA A 330 4.35 17.12 -13.15
N GLU A 331 3.85 16.57 -14.26
CA GLU A 331 4.42 16.76 -15.61
C GLU A 331 4.40 18.21 -16.04
N GLU A 332 3.23 18.85 -15.98
CA GLU A 332 3.04 20.25 -16.41
C GLU A 332 3.93 21.22 -15.60
N LEU A 333 3.98 21.05 -14.27
CA LEU A 333 4.79 21.89 -13.41
C LEU A 333 6.30 21.71 -13.67
N ALA A 334 6.78 20.47 -13.90
CA ALA A 334 8.17 20.20 -14.24
C ALA A 334 8.56 20.83 -15.58
N GLN A 335 7.70 20.71 -16.60
CA GLN A 335 7.90 21.34 -17.91
C GLN A 335 7.88 22.87 -17.80
N HIS A 336 6.96 23.41 -17.00
CA HIS A 336 6.85 24.85 -16.77
C HIS A 336 8.10 25.41 -16.08
N LEU A 337 8.60 24.75 -15.03
CA LEU A 337 9.84 25.13 -14.35
C LEU A 337 11.04 25.11 -15.30
N THR A 338 11.17 24.06 -16.10
CA THR A 338 12.26 23.92 -17.08
C THR A 338 12.25 25.07 -18.12
N ARG A 339 11.06 25.42 -18.62
CA ARG A 339 10.91 26.58 -19.54
C ARG A 339 11.28 27.92 -18.90
N LYS A 340 11.16 28.04 -17.59
CA LYS A 340 11.52 29.24 -16.80
C LYS A 340 12.97 29.23 -16.32
N GLY A 341 13.79 28.28 -16.76
CA GLY A 341 15.20 28.18 -16.42
C GLY A 341 15.51 27.44 -15.11
N PHE A 342 14.54 26.69 -14.57
CA PHE A 342 14.72 25.78 -13.44
C PHE A 342 14.58 24.32 -13.93
N PRO A 343 15.69 23.65 -14.32
CA PRO A 343 15.62 22.29 -14.83
C PRO A 343 14.98 21.35 -13.80
N ALA A 344 13.87 20.72 -14.18
CA ALA A 344 13.11 19.82 -13.31
C ALA A 344 12.66 18.59 -14.08
N ALA A 345 12.73 17.42 -13.43
CA ALA A 345 12.10 16.19 -13.91
C ALA A 345 10.77 15.97 -13.17
N HIS A 346 9.84 15.26 -13.82
CA HIS A 346 8.63 14.77 -13.16
C HIS A 346 8.77 13.31 -12.76
N PHE A 347 8.00 12.88 -11.74
CA PHE A 347 7.98 11.49 -11.30
C PHE A 347 6.60 11.11 -10.75
N HIS A 348 5.99 10.05 -11.29
CA HIS A 348 4.70 9.52 -10.83
C HIS A 348 4.55 8.03 -11.16
N ALA A 349 3.49 7.38 -10.63
CA ALA A 349 3.26 5.95 -10.78
C ALA A 349 3.13 5.51 -12.24
N GLY A 350 2.42 6.27 -13.08
CA GLY A 350 2.16 5.96 -14.49
C GLY A 350 3.39 6.00 -15.43
N MET A 351 4.61 6.29 -14.92
CA MET A 351 5.83 6.26 -15.74
C MET A 351 6.39 4.85 -15.85
N LYS A 352 7.11 4.57 -16.97
CA LYS A 352 7.81 3.30 -17.18
C LYS A 352 8.89 3.06 -16.12
N ILE A 353 9.11 1.80 -15.78
CA ILE A 353 10.06 1.40 -14.72
C ILE A 353 11.48 1.92 -15.01
N GLU A 354 11.92 1.86 -16.29
CA GLU A 354 13.23 2.32 -16.71
C GLU A 354 13.40 3.83 -16.53
N GLU A 355 12.37 4.61 -16.85
CA GLU A 355 12.33 6.06 -16.69
C GLU A 355 12.34 6.44 -15.20
N LYS A 356 11.51 5.76 -14.38
CA LYS A 356 11.51 5.94 -12.92
C LYS A 356 12.91 5.73 -12.35
N LYS A 357 13.57 4.63 -12.73
CA LYS A 357 14.91 4.31 -12.27
C LYS A 357 15.94 5.36 -12.69
N ALA A 358 15.92 5.77 -13.95
CA ALA A 358 16.85 6.79 -14.48
C ALA A 358 16.72 8.12 -13.71
N ILE A 359 15.50 8.61 -13.49
CA ILE A 359 15.27 9.87 -12.74
C ILE A 359 15.70 9.72 -11.28
N GLN A 360 15.44 8.57 -10.65
CA GLN A 360 15.87 8.30 -9.28
C GLN A 360 17.40 8.33 -9.17
N ASP A 361 18.10 7.62 -10.06
CA ASP A 361 19.57 7.58 -10.09
C ASP A 361 20.18 8.97 -10.36
N ASP A 362 19.61 9.73 -11.29
CA ASP A 362 20.07 11.08 -11.60
C ASP A 362 19.81 12.07 -10.46
N PHE A 363 18.70 11.94 -9.73
CA PHE A 363 18.45 12.73 -8.53
C PHE A 363 19.40 12.35 -7.39
N MET A 364 19.63 11.04 -7.14
CA MET A 364 20.56 10.56 -6.12
C MET A 364 21.98 11.04 -6.37
N THR A 365 22.42 11.08 -7.62
CA THR A 365 23.77 11.56 -8.03
C THR A 365 23.85 13.08 -8.21
N SER A 366 22.76 13.81 -7.94
CA SER A 366 22.66 15.29 -8.10
C SER A 366 22.86 15.78 -9.54
N LYS A 367 22.69 14.94 -10.55
CA LYS A 367 22.60 15.37 -11.95
C LYS A 367 21.32 16.16 -12.22
N ILE A 368 20.22 15.74 -11.58
CA ILE A 368 18.96 16.48 -11.53
C ILE A 368 18.82 17.01 -10.10
N GLN A 369 18.56 18.30 -9.97
CA GLN A 369 18.41 18.94 -8.65
C GLN A 369 16.95 19.10 -8.22
N THR A 370 16.02 19.20 -9.15
CA THR A 370 14.60 19.41 -8.86
C THR A 370 13.76 18.28 -9.45
N VAL A 371 12.96 17.63 -8.61
CA VAL A 371 11.97 16.65 -9.03
C VAL A 371 10.59 17.11 -8.58
N VAL A 372 9.64 17.16 -9.51
CA VAL A 372 8.22 17.38 -9.24
C VAL A 372 7.55 16.03 -9.23
N ALA A 373 6.93 15.65 -8.14
CA ALA A 373 6.47 14.28 -7.98
C ALA A 373 5.11 14.17 -7.29
N THR A 374 4.41 13.08 -7.58
CA THR A 374 3.33 12.60 -6.71
C THR A 374 3.91 11.87 -5.49
N ILE A 375 3.06 11.37 -4.61
CA ILE A 375 3.49 10.55 -3.45
C ILE A 375 4.31 9.31 -3.84
N ALA A 376 4.25 8.89 -5.11
CA ALA A 376 5.02 7.76 -5.64
C ALA A 376 6.54 7.96 -5.53
N PHE A 377 7.03 9.21 -5.52
CA PHE A 377 8.44 9.53 -5.32
C PHE A 377 8.71 9.90 -3.89
N GLY A 378 9.49 9.09 -3.25
CA GLY A 378 9.89 9.43 -1.89
C GLY A 378 10.02 8.23 -0.96
N MET A 379 9.07 7.31 -0.92
CA MET A 379 9.25 6.09 -0.13
C MET A 379 10.47 5.31 -0.68
N GLY A 380 11.45 5.06 0.20
CA GLY A 380 12.72 4.42 -0.21
C GLY A 380 13.84 5.37 -0.64
N ILE A 381 13.61 6.65 -0.85
CA ILE A 381 14.69 7.60 -1.18
C ILE A 381 15.49 7.94 0.07
N ASP A 382 16.79 7.63 0.03
CA ASP A 382 17.74 7.92 1.12
C ASP A 382 18.86 8.88 0.66
N LYS A 383 18.46 10.06 0.15
CA LYS A 383 19.37 11.14 -0.20
C LYS A 383 19.54 12.06 1.01
N PRO A 384 20.78 12.19 1.57
CA PRO A 384 21.01 12.92 2.82
C PRO A 384 20.87 14.44 2.69
N ASP A 385 21.12 14.97 1.50
CA ASP A 385 21.29 16.39 1.22
C ASP A 385 20.12 17.05 0.49
N ILE A 386 18.90 16.55 0.65
CA ILE A 386 17.71 17.26 0.16
C ILE A 386 17.56 18.55 0.96
N ARG A 387 17.63 19.69 0.26
CA ARG A 387 17.54 21.00 0.89
C ARG A 387 16.14 21.54 1.00
N ASN A 388 15.31 21.23 0.02
CA ASN A 388 13.97 21.81 -0.06
C ASN A 388 12.91 20.72 -0.29
N ILE A 389 11.84 20.80 0.50
CA ILE A 389 10.58 20.09 0.25
C ILE A 389 9.51 21.15 0.03
N ILE A 390 8.81 21.08 -1.09
CA ILE A 390 7.76 22.04 -1.43
C ILE A 390 6.46 21.29 -1.66
N HIS A 391 5.43 21.65 -0.93
CA HIS A 391 4.08 21.16 -1.19
C HIS A 391 3.37 22.16 -2.10
N TRP A 392 3.27 21.81 -3.37
CA TRP A 392 2.50 22.56 -4.35
C TRP A 392 1.01 22.46 -4.09
N ASP A 393 0.54 21.27 -3.75
CA ASP A 393 -0.81 21.02 -3.27
C ASP A 393 -0.79 20.62 -1.79
N VAL A 394 -1.92 20.79 -1.13
CA VAL A 394 -2.08 20.40 0.29
C VAL A 394 -1.97 18.88 0.41
N PRO A 395 -1.13 18.34 1.30
CA PRO A 395 -1.08 16.90 1.57
C PRO A 395 -2.43 16.40 2.14
N SER A 396 -2.68 15.10 2.04
CA SER A 396 -3.95 14.50 2.50
C SER A 396 -4.08 14.48 4.01
N THR A 397 -2.95 14.38 4.73
CA THR A 397 -2.91 14.31 6.19
C THR A 397 -1.64 14.98 6.77
N VAL A 398 -1.66 15.26 8.06
CA VAL A 398 -0.49 15.79 8.78
C VAL A 398 0.64 14.73 8.83
N GLU A 399 0.31 13.46 8.89
CA GLU A 399 1.28 12.36 8.85
C GLU A 399 1.99 12.28 7.50
N GLU A 400 1.25 12.41 6.40
CA GLU A 400 1.82 12.49 5.05
C GLU A 400 2.77 13.68 4.94
N TYR A 401 2.34 14.86 5.40
CA TYR A 401 3.21 16.04 5.50
C TYR A 401 4.49 15.73 6.29
N CYS A 402 4.36 15.16 7.49
CA CYS A 402 5.49 14.79 8.33
C CYS A 402 6.47 13.83 7.64
N GLN A 403 5.93 12.80 6.96
CA GLN A 403 6.74 11.83 6.23
C GLN A 403 7.50 12.47 5.06
N GLN A 404 6.87 13.41 4.36
CA GLN A 404 7.45 14.11 3.21
C GLN A 404 8.53 15.11 3.66
N VAL A 405 8.26 15.96 4.65
CA VAL A 405 9.26 16.90 5.17
C VAL A 405 10.43 16.19 5.87
N GLY A 406 10.18 15.01 6.45
CA GLY A 406 11.20 14.16 7.06
C GLY A 406 12.30 13.67 6.11
N ARG A 407 12.13 13.84 4.78
CA ARG A 407 13.14 13.52 3.76
C ARG A 407 14.24 14.56 3.69
N ALA A 408 13.94 15.82 4.06
CA ALA A 408 14.89 16.91 4.01
C ALA A 408 15.95 16.81 5.12
N GLY A 409 17.16 17.29 4.83
CA GLY A 409 18.20 17.55 5.81
C GLY A 409 18.60 16.35 6.69
N ARG A 410 18.68 15.15 6.14
CA ARG A 410 19.12 13.95 6.89
C ARG A 410 20.58 14.04 7.32
N ASP A 411 21.35 14.87 6.64
CA ASP A 411 22.74 15.20 6.99
C ASP A 411 22.86 16.19 8.18
N GLY A 412 21.73 16.62 8.76
CA GLY A 412 21.68 17.57 9.88
C GLY A 412 21.79 19.03 9.46
N LYS A 413 22.02 19.33 8.19
CA LYS A 413 22.11 20.72 7.70
C LYS A 413 20.72 21.34 7.58
N GLN A 414 20.68 22.67 7.70
CA GLN A 414 19.45 23.42 7.54
C GLN A 414 18.77 23.13 6.21
N SER A 415 17.45 22.91 6.27
CA SER A 415 16.61 22.61 5.11
C SER A 415 15.25 23.26 5.27
N TYR A 416 14.58 23.54 4.16
CA TYR A 416 13.36 24.31 4.11
C TYR A 416 12.21 23.44 3.64
N CYS A 417 11.06 23.58 4.28
CA CYS A 417 9.85 22.84 3.95
C CYS A 417 8.71 23.84 3.78
N MET A 418 8.42 24.20 2.53
CA MET A 418 7.40 25.18 2.16
C MET A 418 6.09 24.51 1.79
N LEU A 419 4.98 25.01 2.32
CA LEU A 419 3.63 24.61 1.93
C LEU A 419 2.87 25.81 1.37
N TYR A 420 2.50 25.73 0.08
CA TYR A 420 1.62 26.72 -0.53
C TYR A 420 0.16 26.32 -0.35
N LEU A 421 -0.61 27.18 0.29
CA LEU A 421 -2.00 26.93 0.66
C LEU A 421 -2.94 27.76 -0.23
N CYS A 422 -3.73 27.07 -1.05
CA CYS A 422 -4.78 27.65 -1.88
C CYS A 422 -6.10 26.92 -1.66
N ARG A 423 -7.25 27.65 -1.65
CA ARG A 423 -8.56 27.00 -1.49
C ARG A 423 -8.93 26.08 -2.65
N GLU A 424 -8.46 26.38 -3.85
CA GLU A 424 -8.69 25.55 -5.03
C GLU A 424 -8.12 24.14 -4.88
N ASP A 425 -7.07 23.95 -4.06
CA ASP A 425 -6.48 22.63 -3.84
C ASP A 425 -7.36 21.72 -2.99
N PHE A 426 -8.29 22.29 -2.19
CA PHE A 426 -9.15 21.50 -1.31
C PHE A 426 -10.13 20.66 -2.10
N TRP A 427 -10.61 21.19 -3.25
CA TRP A 427 -11.50 20.44 -4.13
C TRP A 427 -10.91 19.10 -4.55
N ILE A 428 -9.60 19.03 -4.87
CA ILE A 428 -8.96 17.77 -5.28
C ILE A 428 -9.03 16.76 -4.15
N ARG A 429 -8.72 17.16 -2.94
CA ARG A 429 -8.76 16.28 -1.75
C ARG A 429 -10.18 15.84 -1.40
N GLU A 430 -11.13 16.76 -1.48
CA GLU A 430 -12.54 16.47 -1.26
C GLU A 430 -13.08 15.52 -2.36
N ASN A 431 -12.67 15.71 -3.62
CA ASN A 431 -13.02 14.84 -4.73
C ASN A 431 -12.60 13.38 -4.47
N PHE A 432 -11.38 13.16 -3.97
CA PHE A 432 -10.95 11.81 -3.60
C PHE A 432 -11.81 11.22 -2.48
N ALA A 433 -11.99 11.96 -1.38
CA ALA A 433 -12.75 11.51 -0.24
C ALA A 433 -14.20 11.16 -0.61
N ARG A 434 -14.89 12.08 -1.33
CA ARG A 434 -16.28 11.91 -1.76
C ARG A 434 -16.46 10.84 -2.83
N GLY A 435 -15.42 10.60 -3.65
CA GLY A 435 -15.40 9.58 -4.69
C GLY A 435 -15.36 8.15 -4.17
N ASP A 436 -14.81 7.93 -2.99
CA ASP A 436 -14.62 6.59 -2.42
C ASP A 436 -15.88 6.03 -1.72
N LEU A 437 -16.89 6.86 -1.41
CA LEU A 437 -18.15 6.38 -0.85
C LEU A 437 -19.15 6.09 -1.98
N PRO A 438 -19.47 4.82 -2.35
CA PRO A 438 -20.50 4.50 -3.34
C PRO A 438 -21.90 4.88 -2.84
N SER A 439 -22.91 4.85 -3.72
CA SER A 439 -24.28 4.92 -3.25
C SER A 439 -24.68 3.64 -2.49
N ARG A 440 -25.63 3.76 -1.57
CA ARG A 440 -26.13 2.59 -0.82
C ARG A 440 -26.70 1.52 -1.75
N ASN A 441 -27.39 1.96 -2.82
CA ASN A 441 -27.95 1.05 -3.81
C ASN A 441 -26.86 0.31 -4.59
N SER A 442 -25.81 1.00 -5.06
CA SER A 442 -24.64 0.37 -5.69
C SER A 442 -23.99 -0.69 -4.80
N LEU A 443 -23.84 -0.40 -3.50
CA LEU A 443 -23.29 -1.36 -2.55
C LEU A 443 -24.22 -2.57 -2.35
N ARG A 444 -25.53 -2.36 -2.24
CA ARG A 444 -26.52 -3.42 -2.14
C ARG A 444 -26.52 -4.34 -3.36
N ASP A 445 -26.48 -3.76 -4.55
CA ASP A 445 -26.47 -4.50 -5.79
C ASP A 445 -25.15 -5.28 -5.97
N LEU A 446 -24.02 -4.72 -5.56
CA LEU A 446 -22.76 -5.44 -5.47
C LEU A 446 -22.86 -6.66 -4.56
N LEU A 447 -23.44 -6.51 -3.36
CA LEU A 447 -23.56 -7.64 -2.42
C LEU A 447 -24.52 -8.72 -2.94
N LYS A 448 -25.55 -8.35 -3.69
CA LYS A 448 -26.41 -9.32 -4.40
C LYS A 448 -25.67 -10.07 -5.51
N ASP A 449 -24.76 -9.41 -6.20
CA ASP A 449 -23.93 -10.02 -7.22
C ASP A 449 -22.87 -10.96 -6.62
N ILE A 450 -22.26 -10.58 -5.50
CA ILE A 450 -21.28 -11.41 -4.78
C ILE A 450 -21.95 -12.67 -4.20
N PHE A 451 -23.16 -12.53 -3.66
CA PHE A 451 -23.91 -13.58 -3.01
C PHE A 451 -25.13 -14.00 -3.88
N ASP A 452 -24.88 -14.29 -5.15
CA ASP A 452 -25.89 -14.84 -6.07
C ASP A 452 -26.33 -16.26 -5.69
N ASP A 453 -27.28 -16.81 -6.41
CA ASP A 453 -27.85 -18.14 -6.13
C ASP A 453 -26.80 -19.25 -6.20
N ASP A 454 -25.78 -19.14 -7.05
CA ASP A 454 -24.72 -20.13 -7.19
C ASP A 454 -23.79 -20.06 -5.98
N VAL A 455 -23.33 -18.86 -5.60
CA VAL A 455 -22.38 -18.65 -4.52
C VAL A 455 -22.98 -18.92 -3.14
N VAL A 456 -24.25 -18.54 -2.87
CA VAL A 456 -24.87 -18.78 -1.55
C VAL A 456 -25.12 -20.26 -1.25
N ASN A 457 -25.07 -21.12 -2.24
CA ASN A 457 -25.23 -22.56 -2.09
C ASN A 457 -23.90 -23.32 -1.91
N LEU A 458 -22.77 -22.63 -2.04
CA LEU A 458 -21.45 -23.20 -1.79
C LEU A 458 -21.28 -23.59 -0.30
N ARG A 459 -20.57 -24.69 -0.08
CA ARG A 459 -20.21 -25.18 1.24
C ARG A 459 -19.01 -24.43 1.77
N GLN A 460 -18.84 -24.46 3.07
CA GLN A 460 -17.63 -23.95 3.72
C GLN A 460 -16.39 -24.67 3.15
N GLY A 461 -15.38 -23.89 2.73
CA GLY A 461 -14.16 -24.37 2.09
C GLY A 461 -14.20 -24.34 0.56
N GLU A 462 -15.39 -24.31 -0.08
CA GLU A 462 -15.51 -24.15 -1.53
C GLU A 462 -15.17 -22.72 -1.96
N THR A 463 -14.83 -22.53 -3.23
CA THR A 463 -14.33 -21.26 -3.74
C THR A 463 -15.18 -20.75 -4.90
N PHE A 464 -15.23 -19.42 -5.03
CA PHE A 464 -15.82 -18.71 -6.16
C PHE A 464 -14.89 -17.61 -6.65
N LYS A 465 -15.14 -17.12 -7.86
CA LYS A 465 -14.32 -16.10 -8.52
C LYS A 465 -15.14 -14.87 -8.86
N VAL A 466 -14.52 -13.71 -8.81
CA VAL A 466 -15.12 -12.44 -9.19
C VAL A 466 -14.11 -11.57 -9.93
N SER A 467 -14.57 -10.77 -10.87
CA SER A 467 -13.77 -9.74 -11.51
C SER A 467 -14.01 -8.40 -10.78
N HIS A 468 -13.04 -7.93 -10.01
CA HIS A 468 -13.15 -6.62 -9.37
C HIS A 468 -13.31 -5.49 -10.39
N TYR A 469 -12.62 -5.56 -11.52
CA TYR A 469 -12.78 -4.59 -12.61
C TYR A 469 -14.21 -4.62 -13.18
N GLY A 470 -14.74 -5.83 -13.45
CA GLY A 470 -16.12 -6.00 -13.91
C GLY A 470 -17.15 -5.43 -12.93
N GLN A 471 -16.99 -5.74 -11.64
CA GLN A 471 -17.86 -5.25 -10.57
C GLN A 471 -17.74 -3.73 -10.35
N SER A 472 -16.52 -3.20 -10.38
CA SER A 472 -16.27 -1.75 -10.32
C SER A 472 -17.07 -1.01 -11.41
N THR A 473 -16.98 -1.47 -12.64
CA THR A 473 -17.67 -0.87 -13.79
C THR A 473 -19.19 -1.07 -13.73
N LYS A 474 -19.65 -2.25 -13.27
CA LYS A 474 -21.06 -2.62 -13.21
C LYS A 474 -21.82 -1.83 -12.13
N PHE A 475 -21.20 -1.65 -10.96
CA PHE A 475 -21.85 -1.06 -9.78
C PHE A 475 -21.38 0.36 -9.45
N ASP A 476 -20.58 0.98 -10.30
CA ASP A 476 -20.05 2.34 -10.10
C ASP A 476 -19.29 2.51 -8.78
N ILE A 477 -18.45 1.54 -8.46
CA ILE A 477 -17.59 1.54 -7.25
C ILE A 477 -16.14 1.54 -7.70
N ARG A 478 -15.32 2.52 -7.28
CA ARG A 478 -13.88 2.54 -7.56
C ARG A 478 -13.20 1.28 -7.01
N ILE A 479 -12.06 0.87 -7.60
CA ILE A 479 -11.33 -0.35 -7.21
C ILE A 479 -10.88 -0.28 -5.74
N SER A 480 -10.35 0.87 -5.29
CA SER A 480 -9.88 1.03 -3.90
C SER A 480 -10.98 0.78 -2.86
N PRO A 481 -12.14 1.46 -2.87
CA PRO A 481 -13.24 1.13 -1.95
C PRO A 481 -13.79 -0.28 -2.14
N LEU A 482 -13.77 -0.83 -3.36
CA LEU A 482 -14.17 -2.21 -3.60
C LEU A 482 -13.28 -3.20 -2.82
N SER A 483 -11.97 -3.00 -2.86
CA SER A 483 -10.99 -3.80 -2.10
C SER A 483 -11.23 -3.70 -0.58
N VAL A 484 -11.61 -2.52 -0.09
CA VAL A 484 -11.98 -2.32 1.33
C VAL A 484 -13.25 -3.09 1.70
N ILE A 485 -14.25 -3.12 0.81
CA ILE A 485 -15.50 -3.89 1.03
C ILE A 485 -15.16 -5.37 1.14
N TYR A 486 -14.37 -5.93 0.23
CA TYR A 486 -13.97 -7.34 0.27
C TYR A 486 -13.14 -7.67 1.52
N ALA A 487 -12.23 -6.79 1.93
CA ALA A 487 -11.48 -6.95 3.17
C ALA A 487 -12.40 -6.93 4.40
N ALA A 488 -13.43 -6.10 4.42
CA ALA A 488 -14.43 -6.11 5.50
C ALA A 488 -15.23 -7.42 5.53
N LEU A 489 -15.66 -7.94 4.36
CA LEU A 489 -16.33 -9.25 4.26
C LEU A 489 -15.45 -10.38 4.80
N GLU A 490 -14.13 -10.31 4.58
CA GLU A 490 -13.16 -11.29 5.08
C GLU A 490 -12.89 -11.12 6.59
N LEU A 491 -12.46 -9.94 7.01
CA LEU A 491 -11.84 -9.74 8.33
C LEU A 491 -12.84 -9.35 9.42
N LYS A 492 -13.87 -8.56 9.07
CA LYS A 492 -14.87 -8.08 10.01
C LYS A 492 -16.08 -9.02 10.09
N PHE A 493 -16.55 -9.51 8.94
CA PHE A 493 -17.72 -10.36 8.87
C PHE A 493 -17.40 -11.85 8.81
N ASN A 494 -16.14 -12.21 8.53
CA ASN A 494 -15.65 -13.61 8.44
C ASN A 494 -16.52 -14.48 7.53
N LEU A 495 -16.97 -13.94 6.41
CA LEU A 495 -17.83 -14.64 5.45
C LEU A 495 -17.01 -15.36 4.38
N ILE A 496 -15.96 -14.71 3.91
CA ILE A 496 -15.11 -15.17 2.81
C ILE A 496 -13.64 -14.99 3.15
N ARG A 497 -12.74 -15.62 2.39
CA ARG A 497 -11.29 -15.42 2.49
C ARG A 497 -10.69 -15.31 1.10
N ALA A 498 -9.92 -14.27 0.86
CA ALA A 498 -9.15 -14.14 -0.37
C ALA A 498 -8.10 -15.26 -0.47
N THR A 499 -7.98 -15.84 -1.66
CA THR A 499 -6.97 -16.84 -2.02
C THR A 499 -6.19 -16.34 -3.24
N THR A 500 -5.29 -17.14 -3.78
CA THR A 500 -4.51 -16.75 -4.96
C THR A 500 -5.44 -16.41 -6.14
N PRO A 501 -5.35 -15.19 -6.72
CA PRO A 501 -6.14 -14.82 -7.88
C PRO A 501 -5.71 -15.61 -9.12
N GLU A 502 -6.60 -15.69 -10.13
CA GLU A 502 -6.36 -16.35 -11.39
C GLU A 502 -6.55 -15.36 -12.55
N TYR A 503 -5.83 -15.58 -13.66
CA TYR A 503 -6.04 -14.79 -14.87
C TYR A 503 -7.06 -15.48 -15.78
N SER A 504 -8.03 -14.74 -16.31
CA SER A 504 -9.02 -15.27 -17.26
C SER A 504 -8.56 -15.15 -18.72
N SER A 505 -7.61 -14.30 -19.03
CA SER A 505 -7.16 -14.01 -20.40
C SER A 505 -5.66 -14.15 -20.53
N TYR A 506 -5.25 -15.03 -21.46
CA TYR A 506 -3.85 -15.21 -21.86
C TYR A 506 -3.71 -14.83 -23.32
N LYS A 507 -2.86 -13.84 -23.62
CA LYS A 507 -2.52 -13.41 -24.96
C LYS A 507 -1.02 -13.48 -25.15
N PHE A 508 -0.58 -13.94 -26.31
CA PHE A 508 0.85 -13.98 -26.60
C PHE A 508 1.16 -13.67 -28.05
N GLU A 509 2.32 -13.07 -28.28
CA GLU A 509 2.92 -12.92 -29.59
C GLU A 509 3.91 -14.06 -29.81
N ALA A 510 3.70 -14.84 -30.87
CA ALA A 510 4.57 -15.97 -31.18
C ALA A 510 5.82 -15.51 -31.91
N THR A 511 7.01 -15.92 -31.46
CA THR A 511 8.27 -15.74 -32.18
C THR A 511 8.50 -16.88 -33.19
N SER A 512 9.58 -16.80 -33.95
CA SER A 512 9.95 -17.86 -34.90
C SER A 512 10.20 -19.24 -34.25
N SER A 513 10.54 -19.25 -32.96
CA SER A 513 10.82 -20.47 -32.20
C SER A 513 9.58 -21.15 -31.59
N TYR A 514 8.42 -20.49 -31.59
CA TYR A 514 7.18 -21.00 -30.97
C TYR A 514 6.77 -22.39 -31.46
N PHE A 515 6.50 -22.52 -32.76
CA PHE A 515 6.05 -23.79 -33.35
C PHE A 515 7.10 -24.90 -33.27
N PRO A 516 8.39 -24.67 -33.59
CA PRO A 516 9.42 -25.69 -33.41
C PRO A 516 9.51 -26.20 -31.98
N ARG A 517 9.46 -25.30 -31.01
CA ARG A 517 9.62 -25.65 -29.57
C ARG A 517 8.44 -26.48 -29.05
N LEU A 518 7.20 -26.09 -29.35
CA LEU A 518 6.01 -26.88 -28.96
C LEU A 518 5.98 -28.28 -29.58
N LYS A 519 6.51 -28.43 -30.81
CA LYS A 519 6.64 -29.76 -31.42
C LYS A 519 7.68 -30.63 -30.72
N VAL A 520 8.76 -30.03 -30.20
CA VAL A 520 9.78 -30.74 -29.45
C VAL A 520 9.26 -31.18 -28.09
N ILE A 521 8.54 -30.29 -27.38
CA ILE A 521 7.95 -30.56 -26.06
C ILE A 521 6.92 -31.73 -26.15
N ASN A 522 6.05 -31.72 -27.15
CA ASN A 522 5.11 -32.80 -27.51
C ASN A 522 4.33 -33.42 -26.35
N THR A 523 3.97 -32.63 -25.34
CA THR A 523 3.13 -33.03 -24.20
C THR A 523 1.64 -32.80 -24.51
N PRO A 524 0.69 -33.38 -23.73
CA PRO A 524 -0.73 -33.08 -23.87
C PRO A 524 -1.03 -31.58 -23.83
N GLU A 525 -0.38 -30.85 -22.92
CA GLU A 525 -0.53 -29.40 -22.74
C GLU A 525 -0.06 -28.63 -23.98
N SER A 526 1.08 -29.00 -24.58
CA SER A 526 1.59 -28.37 -25.80
C SER A 526 0.65 -28.57 -27.00
N LYS A 527 0.02 -29.72 -27.10
CA LYS A 527 -0.99 -30.03 -28.12
C LYS A 527 -2.26 -29.20 -27.88
N ALA A 528 -2.70 -29.11 -26.63
CA ALA A 528 -3.87 -28.33 -26.26
C ALA A 528 -3.66 -26.82 -26.57
N ILE A 529 -2.50 -26.24 -26.25
CA ILE A 529 -2.18 -24.85 -26.60
C ILE A 529 -2.19 -24.64 -28.12
N LEU A 530 -1.57 -25.52 -28.89
CA LEU A 530 -1.56 -25.46 -30.37
C LEU A 530 -2.95 -25.50 -30.96
N GLN A 531 -3.83 -26.35 -30.42
CA GLN A 531 -5.18 -26.57 -30.93
C GLN A 531 -6.15 -25.46 -30.57
N HIS A 532 -6.04 -24.88 -29.38
CA HIS A 532 -7.03 -23.96 -28.84
C HIS A 532 -6.61 -22.47 -28.86
N ALA A 533 -5.33 -22.16 -29.06
CA ALA A 533 -4.88 -20.78 -29.17
C ALA A 533 -5.41 -20.14 -30.48
N LYS A 534 -6.32 -19.18 -30.33
CA LYS A 534 -6.95 -18.46 -31.46
C LYS A 534 -6.04 -17.32 -31.91
N LYS A 535 -5.60 -17.33 -33.16
CA LYS A 535 -4.79 -16.28 -33.76
C LYS A 535 -5.67 -15.13 -34.24
N ALA A 536 -5.37 -13.90 -33.79
CA ALA A 536 -5.99 -12.68 -34.28
C ALA A 536 -4.90 -11.63 -34.56
N LYS A 537 -4.70 -11.31 -35.83
CA LYS A 537 -3.61 -10.42 -36.31
C LYS A 537 -2.23 -10.90 -35.81
N LYS A 538 -1.64 -10.16 -34.86
CA LYS A 538 -0.31 -10.39 -34.31
C LYS A 538 -0.33 -11.32 -33.09
N PHE A 539 -1.44 -11.36 -32.37
CA PHE A 539 -1.55 -12.07 -31.11
C PHE A 539 -2.32 -13.40 -31.21
N HIS A 540 -1.95 -14.31 -30.36
CA HIS A 540 -2.75 -15.50 -30.04
C HIS A 540 -3.45 -15.28 -28.71
N SER A 541 -4.70 -15.71 -28.55
CA SER A 541 -5.45 -15.68 -27.29
C SER A 541 -5.93 -17.09 -26.94
N ILE A 542 -5.90 -17.41 -25.66
CA ILE A 542 -6.33 -18.73 -25.16
C ILE A 542 -7.01 -18.57 -23.79
N ASP A 543 -8.14 -19.26 -23.60
CA ASP A 543 -8.80 -19.43 -22.30
C ASP A 543 -8.34 -20.76 -21.69
N LEU A 544 -7.41 -20.67 -20.74
CA LEU A 544 -6.81 -21.86 -20.14
C LEU A 544 -7.79 -22.66 -19.29
N THR A 545 -8.77 -22.00 -18.67
CA THR A 545 -9.79 -22.70 -17.86
C THR A 545 -10.70 -23.53 -18.75
N GLN A 546 -11.16 -22.97 -19.87
CA GLN A 546 -11.97 -23.68 -20.83
C GLN A 546 -11.20 -24.84 -21.46
N VAL A 547 -9.92 -24.63 -21.81
CA VAL A 547 -9.05 -25.65 -22.39
C VAL A 547 -8.77 -26.78 -21.41
N ALA A 548 -8.44 -26.47 -20.18
CA ALA A 548 -8.18 -27.44 -19.10
C ALA A 548 -9.39 -28.37 -18.90
N ASN A 549 -10.59 -27.80 -18.80
CA ASN A 549 -11.82 -28.54 -18.60
C ASN A 549 -12.14 -29.44 -19.84
N LYS A 550 -11.91 -28.92 -21.05
CA LYS A 550 -12.22 -29.66 -22.30
C LYS A 550 -11.26 -30.81 -22.55
N GLU A 551 -9.99 -30.61 -22.28
CA GLU A 551 -8.95 -31.61 -22.57
C GLU A 551 -8.63 -32.50 -21.35
N GLY A 552 -9.31 -32.28 -20.20
CA GLY A 552 -9.06 -33.04 -18.97
C GLY A 552 -7.66 -32.79 -18.36
N LEU A 553 -7.08 -31.61 -18.61
CA LEU A 553 -5.75 -31.22 -18.14
C LEU A 553 -5.85 -30.36 -16.89
N ARG A 554 -4.78 -30.28 -16.13
CA ARG A 554 -4.70 -29.29 -15.05
C ARG A 554 -4.36 -27.92 -15.63
N ARG A 555 -5.10 -26.90 -15.19
CA ARG A 555 -4.88 -25.51 -15.63
C ARG A 555 -3.46 -25.05 -15.31
N SER A 556 -2.92 -25.41 -14.12
CA SER A 556 -1.54 -25.12 -13.71
C SER A 556 -0.51 -25.55 -14.75
N ASP A 557 -0.64 -26.74 -15.31
CA ASP A 557 0.33 -27.29 -16.25
C ASP A 557 0.34 -26.49 -17.57
N LEU A 558 -0.84 -26.02 -17.99
CA LEU A 558 -0.97 -25.12 -19.15
C LEU A 558 -0.35 -23.74 -18.87
N VAL A 559 -0.56 -23.18 -17.67
CA VAL A 559 0.04 -21.90 -17.25
C VAL A 559 1.57 -22.02 -17.20
N ASN A 560 2.09 -23.08 -16.56
CA ASN A 560 3.52 -23.32 -16.46
C ASN A 560 4.16 -23.45 -17.86
N LEU A 561 3.52 -24.14 -18.78
CA LEU A 561 4.02 -24.25 -20.14
C LEU A 561 4.06 -22.90 -20.88
N LEU A 562 3.05 -22.04 -20.73
CA LEU A 562 3.07 -20.70 -21.32
C LEU A 562 4.17 -19.83 -20.72
N ASN A 563 4.38 -19.90 -19.41
CA ASN A 563 5.49 -19.20 -18.73
C ASN A 563 6.84 -19.72 -19.20
N ASP A 564 7.04 -21.03 -19.34
CA ASP A 564 8.26 -21.63 -19.88
C ASP A 564 8.55 -21.18 -21.32
N LEU A 565 7.51 -21.08 -22.16
CA LEU A 565 7.65 -20.58 -23.52
C LEU A 565 8.04 -19.09 -23.55
N ASN A 566 7.50 -18.29 -22.63
CA ASN A 566 7.83 -16.89 -22.48
C ASN A 566 9.27 -16.71 -22.00
N ASN A 567 9.67 -17.41 -20.93
CA ASN A 567 11.01 -17.34 -20.34
C ASN A 567 12.11 -17.75 -21.33
N ASN A 568 11.76 -18.66 -22.23
CA ASN A 568 12.67 -19.13 -23.29
C ASN A 568 12.58 -18.30 -24.59
N GLY A 569 11.85 -17.19 -24.59
CA GLY A 569 11.72 -16.31 -25.75
C GLY A 569 10.96 -16.90 -26.94
N ALA A 570 10.22 -18.00 -26.74
CA ALA A 570 9.38 -18.58 -27.79
C ALA A 570 8.08 -17.79 -28.01
N ILE A 571 7.60 -17.11 -26.98
CA ILE A 571 6.46 -16.18 -27.04
C ILE A 571 6.78 -14.93 -26.24
N VAL A 572 6.01 -13.87 -26.48
CA VAL A 572 5.90 -12.72 -25.56
C VAL A 572 4.51 -12.80 -24.97
N LEU A 573 4.43 -13.23 -23.69
CA LEU A 573 3.17 -13.48 -23.00
C LEU A 573 2.64 -12.19 -22.37
N THR A 574 1.34 -11.94 -22.55
CA THR A 574 0.58 -10.90 -21.86
C THR A 574 -0.62 -11.57 -21.19
N VAL A 575 -0.72 -11.44 -19.90
CA VAL A 575 -1.86 -11.95 -19.12
C VAL A 575 -2.79 -10.79 -18.77
N GLY A 576 -4.09 -11.08 -18.61
CA GLY A 576 -5.07 -10.05 -18.27
C GLY A 576 -6.37 -10.65 -17.76
N GLY A 577 -7.27 -9.79 -17.28
CA GLY A 577 -8.54 -10.24 -16.72
C GLY A 577 -8.34 -10.95 -15.39
N VAL A 578 -7.77 -10.26 -14.39
CA VAL A 578 -7.59 -10.81 -13.04
C VAL A 578 -8.93 -11.18 -12.44
N GLU A 579 -9.11 -12.45 -12.08
CA GLU A 579 -10.23 -12.95 -11.30
C GLU A 579 -9.79 -13.19 -9.86
N GLN A 580 -10.34 -12.43 -8.96
CA GLN A 580 -10.12 -12.63 -7.53
C GLN A 580 -10.87 -13.88 -7.08
N LYS A 581 -10.18 -14.76 -6.36
CA LYS A 581 -10.73 -16.02 -5.87
C LYS A 581 -10.94 -15.96 -4.36
N TYR A 582 -12.13 -16.36 -3.93
CA TYR A 582 -12.52 -16.33 -2.53
C TYR A 582 -13.00 -17.69 -2.07
N LYS A 583 -12.59 -18.08 -0.87
CA LYS A 583 -13.02 -19.29 -0.15
C LYS A 583 -14.16 -18.93 0.80
N VAL A 584 -15.22 -19.69 0.83
CA VAL A 584 -16.34 -19.52 1.76
C VAL A 584 -15.92 -19.95 3.16
N LEU A 585 -16.06 -19.08 4.18
CA LEU A 585 -15.71 -19.35 5.56
C LEU A 585 -16.93 -19.67 6.45
N ALA A 586 -18.08 -19.10 6.14
CA ALA A 586 -19.28 -19.22 6.95
C ALA A 586 -20.53 -19.22 6.05
N LYS A 587 -21.70 -19.46 6.65
CA LYS A 587 -22.98 -19.38 5.93
C LYS A 587 -23.18 -17.97 5.37
N LEU A 588 -23.38 -17.89 4.06
CA LEU A 588 -23.55 -16.64 3.34
C LEU A 588 -25.00 -16.08 3.47
N PRO A 589 -25.19 -14.76 3.35
CA PRO A 589 -26.50 -14.14 3.42
C PRO A 589 -27.34 -14.49 2.17
N LYS A 590 -28.49 -15.16 2.37
CA LYS A 590 -29.37 -15.64 1.28
C LYS A 590 -30.62 -14.78 1.06
N THR A 591 -31.03 -14.00 2.04
CA THR A 591 -32.29 -13.24 1.99
C THR A 591 -32.00 -11.77 1.77
N ASP A 592 -32.90 -11.07 1.08
CA ASP A 592 -32.82 -9.61 0.90
C ASP A 592 -32.64 -8.88 2.22
N THR A 593 -33.35 -9.29 3.28
CA THR A 593 -33.18 -8.72 4.62
C THR A 593 -31.78 -8.90 5.20
N ALA A 594 -31.14 -10.04 4.94
CA ALA A 594 -29.77 -10.28 5.40
C ALA A 594 -28.75 -9.46 4.61
N ILE A 595 -28.95 -9.34 3.30
CA ILE A 595 -28.17 -8.46 2.42
C ILE A 595 -28.33 -7.01 2.84
N ASP A 596 -29.56 -6.53 3.08
CA ASP A 596 -29.82 -5.16 3.52
C ASP A 596 -29.12 -4.82 4.84
N LYS A 597 -29.18 -5.71 5.83
CA LYS A 597 -28.46 -5.55 7.11
C LYS A 597 -26.94 -5.49 6.94
N LEU A 598 -26.38 -6.29 6.03
CA LEU A 598 -24.97 -6.27 5.72
C LEU A 598 -24.58 -4.99 4.98
N THR A 599 -25.42 -4.57 4.02
CA THR A 599 -25.28 -3.29 3.29
C THR A 599 -25.22 -2.12 4.25
N ASP A 600 -26.18 -2.02 5.20
CA ASP A 600 -26.22 -0.91 6.15
C ASP A 600 -24.96 -0.82 7.00
N LYS A 601 -24.46 -1.96 7.51
CA LYS A 601 -23.23 -1.99 8.30
C LYS A 601 -22.00 -1.57 7.50
N LEU A 602 -21.87 -2.05 6.27
CA LEU A 602 -20.76 -1.69 5.38
C LEU A 602 -20.85 -0.23 4.96
N TYR A 603 -22.05 0.26 4.65
CA TYR A 603 -22.29 1.63 4.23
C TYR A 603 -21.93 2.63 5.34
N GLU A 604 -22.31 2.35 6.59
CA GLU A 604 -21.92 3.16 7.74
C GLU A 604 -20.40 3.17 7.97
N ASP A 605 -19.71 2.04 7.74
CA ASP A 605 -18.25 2.01 7.81
C ASP A 605 -17.63 2.91 6.72
N LEU A 606 -18.12 2.85 5.50
CA LEU A 606 -17.65 3.69 4.38
C LEU A 606 -17.96 5.17 4.59
N LYS A 607 -19.14 5.52 5.12
CA LYS A 607 -19.49 6.90 5.52
C LYS A 607 -18.51 7.43 6.57
N ARG A 608 -18.20 6.61 7.57
CA ARG A 608 -17.22 7.00 8.60
C ARG A 608 -15.85 7.29 7.98
N ARG A 609 -15.41 6.50 6.99
CA ARG A 609 -14.14 6.72 6.28
C ARG A 609 -14.14 8.01 5.48
N GLU A 610 -15.22 8.30 4.74
CA GLU A 610 -15.37 9.59 4.05
C GLU A 610 -15.24 10.77 5.03
N LYS A 611 -16.00 10.72 6.14
CA LYS A 611 -15.95 11.75 7.18
C LYS A 611 -14.53 11.94 7.74
N GLN A 612 -13.84 10.85 8.06
CA GLN A 612 -12.46 10.89 8.55
C GLN A 612 -11.50 11.49 7.52
N ALA A 613 -11.66 11.20 6.23
CA ALA A 613 -10.82 11.79 5.18
C ALA A 613 -10.99 13.30 5.09
N LEU A 614 -12.23 13.80 5.22
CA LEU A 614 -12.54 15.23 5.24
C LEU A 614 -12.05 15.93 6.53
N GLU A 615 -12.17 15.26 7.68
CA GLU A 615 -11.64 15.75 8.95
C GLU A 615 -10.10 15.88 8.89
N ARG A 616 -9.39 14.92 8.32
CA ARG A 616 -7.93 14.98 8.12
C ARG A 616 -7.50 16.15 7.24
N LEU A 617 -8.23 16.43 6.16
CA LEU A 617 -8.00 17.63 5.35
C LEU A 617 -8.12 18.89 6.19
N THR A 618 -9.18 18.98 7.02
CA THR A 618 -9.38 20.10 7.94
C THR A 618 -8.24 20.22 8.96
N GLU A 619 -7.70 19.09 9.45
CA GLU A 619 -6.55 19.08 10.36
C GLU A 619 -5.30 19.66 9.71
N VAL A 620 -4.97 19.29 8.45
CA VAL A 620 -3.84 19.85 7.71
C VAL A 620 -3.97 21.36 7.54
N VAL A 621 -5.16 21.83 7.16
CA VAL A 621 -5.42 23.27 7.05
C VAL A 621 -5.25 23.96 8.40
N SER A 622 -5.82 23.39 9.47
CA SER A 622 -5.72 23.90 10.82
C SER A 622 -4.29 23.91 11.36
N PHE A 623 -3.50 22.91 10.97
CA PHE A 623 -2.09 22.82 11.35
C PHE A 623 -1.30 24.09 10.98
N VAL A 624 -1.51 24.64 9.79
CA VAL A 624 -0.78 25.83 9.31
C VAL A 624 -1.52 27.16 9.57
N THR A 625 -2.85 27.14 9.71
CA THR A 625 -3.65 28.37 9.88
C THR A 625 -3.95 28.73 11.35
N SER A 626 -3.68 27.79 12.29
CA SER A 626 -3.84 28.06 13.73
C SER A 626 -2.74 29.00 14.26
N PRO A 627 -3.02 29.81 15.29
CA PRO A 627 -2.02 30.67 15.90
C PRO A 627 -1.10 29.89 16.85
N LYS A 628 -0.44 28.85 16.29
CA LYS A 628 0.44 27.94 17.06
C LYS A 628 1.73 27.65 16.29
N CYS A 629 2.77 27.31 17.03
CA CYS A 629 4.05 26.90 16.46
C CYS A 629 3.90 25.59 15.66
N PHE A 630 4.32 25.57 14.40
CA PHE A 630 4.20 24.38 13.55
C PHE A 630 4.98 23.18 14.09
N GLY A 631 6.20 23.40 14.61
CA GLY A 631 6.98 22.34 15.22
C GLY A 631 6.32 21.73 16.45
N LEU A 632 5.70 22.57 17.31
CA LEU A 632 4.95 22.08 18.48
C LEU A 632 3.67 21.35 18.06
N SER A 633 2.91 21.93 17.12
CA SER A 633 1.66 21.31 16.64
C SER A 633 1.95 19.94 16.01
N LEU A 634 3.04 19.82 15.24
CA LEU A 634 3.46 18.56 14.65
C LEU A 634 3.86 17.52 15.73
N ALA A 635 4.65 17.93 16.72
CA ALA A 635 5.02 17.04 17.81
C ALA A 635 3.79 16.56 18.59
N GLN A 636 2.86 17.47 18.94
CA GLN A 636 1.64 17.15 19.67
C GLN A 636 0.69 16.25 18.90
N HIS A 637 0.61 16.35 17.56
CA HIS A 637 -0.16 15.44 16.73
C HIS A 637 0.29 13.97 16.90
N PHE A 638 1.59 13.75 17.13
CA PHE A 638 2.14 12.43 17.42
C PHE A 638 2.24 12.11 18.94
N GLY A 639 1.57 12.88 19.77
CA GLY A 639 1.57 12.67 21.22
C GLY A 639 2.92 12.96 21.89
N MET A 640 3.68 13.93 21.37
CA MET A 640 4.99 14.34 21.88
C MET A 640 5.05 15.85 22.12
N ASP A 641 6.04 16.29 22.87
CA ASP A 641 6.37 17.69 23.06
C ASP A 641 7.70 18.07 22.40
N LEU A 642 7.95 19.38 22.27
CA LEU A 642 9.26 19.87 21.86
C LEU A 642 10.30 19.61 22.97
N PRO A 643 11.60 19.53 22.63
CA PRO A 643 12.67 19.40 23.62
C PRO A 643 12.55 20.45 24.70
N SER A 644 12.83 20.05 25.94
CA SER A 644 12.74 20.92 27.15
C SER A 644 11.34 21.53 27.36
N ASN A 645 10.27 20.88 26.87
CA ASN A 645 8.89 21.37 26.92
C ASN A 645 8.70 22.78 26.37
N SER A 646 9.52 23.16 25.38
CA SER A 646 9.44 24.47 24.73
C SER A 646 8.07 24.64 24.05
N LYS A 647 7.52 25.84 24.12
CA LYS A 647 6.24 26.21 23.47
C LYS A 647 6.41 26.69 22.03
N LYS A 648 7.65 26.92 21.60
CA LYS A 648 7.99 27.45 20.27
C LYS A 648 9.26 26.79 19.74
N CYS A 649 9.28 26.44 18.43
CA CYS A 649 10.52 25.98 17.79
C CYS A 649 11.49 27.14 17.44
N GLY A 650 10.98 28.34 17.32
CA GLY A 650 11.76 29.54 17.03
C GLY A 650 12.02 29.84 15.56
N HIS A 651 11.69 28.89 14.64
CA HIS A 651 12.10 28.99 13.24
C HIS A 651 11.04 28.55 12.20
N CYS A 652 9.81 28.33 12.59
CA CYS A 652 8.69 28.14 11.63
C CYS A 652 8.03 29.47 11.29
N THR A 653 7.21 29.52 10.24
CA THR A 653 6.49 30.74 9.81
C THR A 653 5.81 31.46 10.99
N PHE A 654 5.03 30.72 11.80
CA PHE A 654 4.37 31.32 12.96
C PHE A 654 5.34 31.90 13.99
N CYS A 655 6.43 31.20 14.30
CA CYS A 655 7.41 31.70 15.27
C CYS A 655 8.17 32.92 14.79
N TYR A 656 8.45 32.99 13.49
CA TYR A 656 9.22 34.06 12.87
C TYR A 656 8.37 35.31 12.63
N GLN A 657 7.16 35.14 12.09
CA GLN A 657 6.27 36.26 11.75
C GLN A 657 5.42 36.72 12.93
N GLY A 658 5.21 35.88 13.94
CA GLY A 658 4.32 36.17 15.08
C GLY A 658 2.82 36.15 14.71
N GLN A 659 2.48 35.77 13.47
CA GLN A 659 1.12 35.78 12.94
C GLN A 659 0.77 34.44 12.33
N ARG A 660 -0.52 34.11 12.34
CA ARG A 660 -1.04 32.91 11.66
C ARG A 660 -1.03 33.09 10.14
N VAL A 661 -0.88 32.00 9.41
CA VAL A 661 -1.16 32.00 7.96
C VAL A 661 -2.65 32.18 7.76
N ALA A 662 -3.04 33.26 7.09
CA ALA A 662 -4.45 33.60 6.86
C ALA A 662 -4.88 33.13 5.46
N LEU A 663 -5.78 32.16 5.41
CA LEU A 663 -6.44 31.81 4.16
C LEU A 663 -7.38 32.95 3.72
N PRO A 664 -7.36 33.30 2.44
CA PRO A 664 -8.37 34.20 1.87
C PRO A 664 -9.80 33.71 2.19
N PRO A 665 -10.74 34.62 2.46
CA PRO A 665 -12.10 34.22 2.81
C PRO A 665 -12.76 33.42 1.66
N ALA A 666 -13.50 32.37 2.01
CA ALA A 666 -14.34 31.67 1.04
C ALA A 666 -15.59 32.54 0.78
N SER A 667 -15.96 32.65 -0.47
CA SER A 667 -17.30 33.14 -0.85
C SER A 667 -18.19 31.92 -1.09
N PRO A 668 -18.99 31.49 -0.10
CA PRO A 668 -19.85 30.33 -0.29
C PRO A 668 -20.90 30.65 -1.38
N LYS A 669 -20.84 29.88 -2.46
CA LYS A 669 -21.84 29.99 -3.54
C LYS A 669 -23.05 29.16 -3.17
N LYS A 670 -24.24 29.71 -3.39
CA LYS A 670 -25.50 28.98 -3.29
C LYS A 670 -25.58 27.99 -4.45
N VAL A 671 -26.22 26.84 -4.20
CA VAL A 671 -26.44 25.83 -5.24
C VAL A 671 -27.19 26.44 -6.44
N ASP A 672 -26.59 26.34 -7.61
CA ASP A 672 -27.16 26.89 -8.85
C ASP A 672 -28.19 25.92 -9.43
N ARG A 673 -29.47 26.37 -9.43
CA ARG A 673 -30.58 25.60 -10.02
C ARG A 673 -30.42 25.40 -11.54
N SER A 674 -29.76 26.31 -12.25
CA SER A 674 -29.49 26.14 -13.68
C SER A 674 -28.52 24.99 -13.91
N ALA A 675 -27.46 24.89 -13.08
CA ALA A 675 -26.53 23.80 -13.12
C ALA A 675 -27.16 22.45 -12.72
N ILE A 676 -28.06 22.42 -11.74
CA ILE A 676 -28.87 21.22 -11.44
C ILE A 676 -29.63 20.74 -12.69
N ASN A 677 -30.34 21.65 -13.38
CA ASN A 677 -31.07 21.31 -14.61
C ASN A 677 -30.13 20.83 -15.74
N GLN A 678 -28.93 21.41 -15.83
CA GLN A 678 -27.90 20.99 -16.81
C GLN A 678 -27.47 19.54 -16.56
N VAL A 679 -27.24 19.14 -15.30
CA VAL A 679 -26.93 17.76 -14.94
C VAL A 679 -28.09 16.83 -15.27
N LEU A 680 -29.31 17.21 -14.94
CA LEU A 680 -30.51 16.43 -15.21
C LEU A 680 -30.79 16.26 -16.71
N ALA A 681 -30.40 17.21 -17.55
CA ALA A 681 -30.50 17.12 -19.00
C ALA A 681 -29.42 16.21 -19.62
N ALA A 682 -28.29 16.00 -18.93
CA ALA A 682 -27.17 15.19 -19.40
C ALA A 682 -27.33 13.69 -19.18
N THR A 683 -28.24 13.26 -18.29
CA THR A 683 -28.49 11.85 -17.96
C THR A 683 -29.94 11.61 -17.52
N ASP A 684 -30.45 10.40 -17.79
CA ASP A 684 -31.79 9.97 -17.38
C ASP A 684 -31.85 9.37 -15.97
N VAL A 685 -30.73 9.33 -15.26
CA VAL A 685 -30.64 8.77 -13.89
C VAL A 685 -31.49 9.67 -12.94
N ARG A 686 -32.39 9.03 -12.18
CA ARG A 686 -33.26 9.71 -11.19
C ARG A 686 -33.39 8.93 -9.89
N ASP A 687 -32.62 7.89 -9.71
CA ASP A 687 -32.64 6.95 -8.60
C ASP A 687 -31.34 6.93 -7.78
N ASP A 688 -30.35 7.78 -8.15
CA ASP A 688 -29.06 7.89 -7.47
C ASP A 688 -28.65 9.38 -7.37
N ALA A 689 -29.04 10.03 -6.29
CA ALA A 689 -28.69 11.42 -6.02
C ALA A 689 -27.21 11.67 -5.88
N ARG A 690 -26.48 10.69 -5.34
CA ARG A 690 -25.03 10.80 -5.15
C ARG A 690 -24.28 10.73 -6.48
N PHE A 691 -24.74 9.91 -7.41
CA PHE A 691 -24.19 9.87 -8.77
C PHE A 691 -24.37 11.23 -9.47
N LEU A 692 -25.55 11.85 -9.37
CA LEU A 692 -25.80 13.17 -9.96
C LEU A 692 -24.92 14.26 -9.30
N ALA A 693 -24.78 14.22 -7.96
CA ALA A 693 -23.91 15.14 -7.24
C ALA A 693 -22.43 14.98 -7.65
N ARG A 694 -21.97 13.76 -7.91
CA ARG A 694 -20.62 13.51 -8.41
C ARG A 694 -20.37 14.16 -9.77
N ILE A 695 -21.32 14.07 -10.70
CA ILE A 695 -21.21 14.73 -12.01
C ILE A 695 -21.08 16.24 -11.81
N ALA A 696 -21.98 16.84 -11.03
CA ALA A 696 -21.99 18.27 -10.76
C ALA A 696 -20.72 18.80 -10.11
N PHE A 697 -20.18 18.05 -9.17
CA PHE A 697 -18.96 18.40 -8.42
C PHE A 697 -17.67 18.07 -9.17
N GLY A 698 -17.73 17.25 -10.24
CA GLY A 698 -16.59 16.84 -11.03
C GLY A 698 -15.86 15.60 -10.49
N ILE A 699 -16.58 14.69 -9.83
CA ILE A 699 -16.02 13.42 -9.34
C ILE A 699 -16.16 12.37 -10.44
N LYS A 700 -15.02 11.86 -10.93
CA LYS A 700 -15.02 10.74 -11.87
C LYS A 700 -15.38 9.44 -11.14
N SER A 701 -16.16 8.62 -11.83
CA SER A 701 -16.48 7.26 -11.43
C SER A 701 -16.55 6.35 -12.65
N PRO A 702 -16.51 5.02 -12.52
CA PRO A 702 -16.62 4.11 -13.66
C PRO A 702 -17.84 4.35 -14.54
N ARG A 703 -19.00 4.68 -13.92
CA ARG A 703 -20.25 4.96 -14.64
C ARG A 703 -20.22 6.32 -15.35
N VAL A 704 -19.58 7.33 -14.74
CA VAL A 704 -19.38 8.65 -15.36
C VAL A 704 -18.56 8.52 -16.63
N GLY A 705 -17.44 7.78 -16.59
CA GLY A 705 -16.59 7.51 -17.76
C GLY A 705 -17.32 6.69 -18.82
N LYS A 706 -17.99 5.59 -18.44
CA LYS A 706 -18.76 4.74 -19.36
C LYS A 706 -19.83 5.52 -20.12
N LEU A 707 -20.51 6.44 -19.47
CA LEU A 707 -21.54 7.30 -20.06
C LEU A 707 -20.95 8.56 -20.72
N LYS A 708 -19.63 8.75 -20.69
CA LYS A 708 -18.91 9.93 -21.23
C LYS A 708 -19.42 11.26 -20.68
N LEU A 709 -19.93 11.25 -19.45
CA LEU A 709 -20.49 12.44 -18.80
C LEU A 709 -19.40 13.44 -18.42
N ASP A 710 -18.19 12.95 -18.16
CA ASP A 710 -16.98 13.75 -17.93
C ASP A 710 -16.58 14.66 -19.11
N LYS A 711 -17.11 14.40 -20.32
CA LYS A 711 -16.94 15.21 -21.54
C LYS A 711 -18.08 16.19 -21.81
N THR A 712 -19.03 16.30 -20.89
CA THR A 712 -20.21 17.19 -21.02
C THR A 712 -20.03 18.47 -20.22
N LYS A 713 -20.77 19.52 -20.58
CA LYS A 713 -20.83 20.78 -19.80
C LYS A 713 -21.42 20.59 -18.38
N ALA A 714 -22.10 19.48 -18.13
CA ALA A 714 -22.67 19.14 -16.83
C ALA A 714 -21.58 18.70 -15.83
N PHE A 715 -20.46 18.17 -16.32
CA PHE A 715 -19.38 17.73 -15.45
C PHE A 715 -18.66 18.94 -14.87
N MET A 716 -18.44 18.92 -13.56
CA MET A 716 -17.72 19.95 -12.84
C MET A 716 -18.42 21.34 -12.80
N CYS A 717 -19.69 21.43 -13.19
CA CYS A 717 -20.41 22.71 -13.27
C CYS A 717 -20.69 23.36 -11.90
N MET A 718 -20.47 22.62 -10.78
CA MET A 718 -20.62 23.10 -9.41
C MET A 718 -19.42 22.72 -8.53
N ALA A 719 -18.22 22.61 -9.10
CA ALA A 719 -17.01 22.22 -8.37
C ALA A 719 -16.59 23.21 -7.25
N ASP A 720 -17.04 24.44 -7.32
CA ASP A 720 -16.79 25.51 -6.34
C ASP A 720 -17.89 25.67 -5.28
N GLN A 721 -18.84 24.72 -5.22
CA GLN A 721 -19.97 24.73 -4.30
C GLN A 721 -19.83 23.59 -3.29
N ASP A 722 -20.58 23.66 -2.19
CA ASP A 722 -20.56 22.64 -1.15
C ASP A 722 -21.20 21.33 -1.63
N PHE A 723 -20.47 20.22 -1.56
CA PHE A 723 -20.94 18.91 -2.05
C PHE A 723 -22.20 18.43 -1.32
N ASP A 724 -22.30 18.63 -0.01
CA ASP A 724 -23.45 18.17 0.77
C ASP A 724 -24.71 18.99 0.44
N ALA A 725 -24.55 20.28 0.13
CA ALA A 725 -25.62 21.10 -0.36
C ALA A 725 -26.10 20.66 -1.76
N ILE A 726 -25.18 20.34 -2.67
CA ILE A 726 -25.45 19.76 -4.01
C ILE A 726 -26.20 18.44 -3.86
N LEU A 727 -25.69 17.53 -3.04
CA LEU A 727 -26.30 16.21 -2.78
C LEU A 727 -27.73 16.35 -2.24
N LYS A 728 -27.98 17.28 -1.32
CA LYS A 728 -29.30 17.55 -0.75
C LYS A 728 -30.32 17.99 -1.81
N GLU A 729 -29.91 18.81 -2.76
CA GLU A 729 -30.80 19.22 -3.86
C GLU A 729 -31.11 18.03 -4.80
N PHE A 730 -30.12 17.17 -5.13
CA PHE A 730 -30.41 15.99 -5.94
C PHE A 730 -31.21 14.92 -5.21
N LYS A 731 -31.08 14.77 -3.88
CA LYS A 731 -31.96 13.90 -3.08
C LYS A 731 -33.43 14.30 -3.22
N LYS A 732 -33.76 15.61 -3.24
CA LYS A 732 -35.12 16.08 -3.48
C LYS A 732 -35.63 15.66 -4.86
N VAL A 733 -34.80 15.71 -5.89
CA VAL A 733 -35.17 15.30 -7.26
C VAL A 733 -35.37 13.79 -7.35
N CYS A 734 -34.50 13.00 -6.74
CA CYS A 734 -34.56 11.53 -6.73
C CYS A 734 -35.62 11.00 -5.74
N LYS A 735 -36.29 11.87 -4.95
CA LYS A 735 -37.21 11.47 -3.87
C LYS A 735 -36.60 10.54 -2.83
N GLU A 736 -35.28 10.62 -2.66
CA GLU A 736 -34.56 9.92 -1.61
C GLU A 736 -34.79 10.61 -0.26
N LYS A 737 -34.91 9.83 0.83
CA LYS A 737 -34.99 10.38 2.19
C LYS A 737 -33.65 10.97 2.59
N ASP A 738 -33.66 12.03 3.36
CA ASP A 738 -32.48 12.53 4.05
C ASP A 738 -32.07 11.47 5.12
N ASP A 739 -30.86 10.95 5.08
CA ASP A 739 -30.29 10.01 6.05
C ASP A 739 -29.88 10.72 7.34
#